data_9e1e004173a17306ca911cde5503efa9
#
_entry.id   9e1e004173a17306ca911cde5503efa9
#
_cell.length_a   1.000
_cell.length_b   1.000
_cell.length_c   1.000
_cell.angle_alpha   90.00
_cell.angle_beta   90.00
_cell.angle_gamma   90.00
#
_symmetry.space_group_name_H-M   'P 1'
#
loop_
_entity.id
_entity.type
_entity.pdbx_description
1 polymer ?
#
loop_
_entity_poly.entity_id
_entity_poly.type
_entity_poly.pdbx_seq_one_letter_code
_entity_poly.pdbx_strand_id
1 'polypeptide(L)'
;RSPMPDDLRSQIEPIHQVVDLLGWKVVAVPGVEADDVIATLAHTAAAQGIEVIVSSGDKDLSQLVNEHITIIDTMSGKRRDVAGVTAEFGVPPALMVDYQALVGDTVDNVPGVTKVGPKTAAKWLEEYGSLDNLIANADAIKGVAGNNLREAIASGQLALSRQLVTMKTDCALADYIPGLPAFDDITLDAPDNEGLLPFYEKYGFKGLAAAIKGASAPAATAPTVAMPGQSGDLFADHSASTVAEEAQHRTVVYDTILNWADFDQWLERLHKAPLTAIDTETDSLDEMRAQIVGISFSVQPGEAAYIPLRHEGPDAPAQLPLDEVLARLKPWLEDPKHPKLGQHIKYDRHVFANHGIEVQGYAHDTMLQSYVLEVHKPHNLTSLAERHTGRKGISYEDLCGKGAHQIPFAQVPVDKAAAYSCEDSDQTLDVHNALWPLLQADDKLRFIYELEIASSEALYRIERNGVLIDAPTLAAQSHELGQRILQLETEAYEIAGQPFNLSSPKQLGEIFFDKLGMPVVKKTATGARSTDEEVLEKLAEDYPLPAKLLEHRSLVKLKGTYTDKLAQLALPRTGRVHTHYAQAVAVTGRLSSNDPNLQNIPIRTPEGRRVREAFVAPAGRVIASADYSQIELRIMAHLSGDHSLLHAFHAGLDVHRATAAEVFGVEVDQVTSEQRRYAKVINFGLIYGMSSFGLAKNLGIETKAAAAYIDKYFQRYPGVKQYMDDTKAAAKSMGYVETVFGRRLYLPEINSPNGPRRAGA
;
A
#
# COMPACT_ATOMS: atom_id res chain seq x y z
N ARG A 1 17.39 -19.69 -19.93
CA ARG A 1 16.05 -19.44 -19.31
C ARG A 1 15.43 -20.79 -18.93
N SER A 2 14.72 -20.87 -17.80
CA SER A 2 13.92 -22.06 -17.48
C SER A 2 12.84 -22.23 -18.54
N PRO A 3 12.50 -23.46 -18.97
CA PRO A 3 11.43 -23.67 -19.92
C PRO A 3 10.10 -23.12 -19.35
N MET A 4 9.28 -22.56 -20.24
CA MET A 4 7.98 -22.03 -19.87
C MET A 4 7.11 -23.13 -19.27
N PRO A 5 6.45 -22.92 -18.12
CA PRO A 5 5.53 -23.90 -17.55
C PRO A 5 4.43 -24.28 -18.54
N ASP A 6 4.03 -25.55 -18.56
CA ASP A 6 3.02 -26.02 -19.50
C ASP A 6 1.66 -25.35 -19.32
N ASP A 7 1.28 -25.01 -18.07
CA ASP A 7 0.07 -24.27 -17.76
C ASP A 7 0.07 -22.85 -18.39
N LEU A 8 1.22 -22.20 -18.48
CA LEU A 8 1.35 -20.91 -19.16
C LEU A 8 1.35 -21.08 -20.69
N ARG A 9 2.03 -22.08 -21.19
CA ARG A 9 2.07 -22.37 -22.63
C ARG A 9 0.67 -22.64 -23.20
N SER A 10 -0.19 -23.33 -22.45
CA SER A 10 -1.56 -23.63 -22.86
C SER A 10 -2.48 -22.40 -22.93
N GLN A 11 -2.05 -21.26 -22.37
CA GLN A 11 -2.81 -20.00 -22.36
C GLN A 11 -2.47 -19.09 -23.54
N ILE A 12 -1.36 -19.30 -24.23
CA ILE A 12 -0.92 -18.42 -25.33
C ILE A 12 -1.96 -18.34 -26.44
N GLU A 13 -2.39 -19.47 -26.94
CA GLU A 13 -3.39 -19.53 -28.02
C GLU A 13 -4.73 -18.90 -27.65
N PRO A 14 -5.32 -19.18 -26.47
CA PRO A 14 -6.49 -18.45 -26.01
C PRO A 14 -6.29 -16.94 -25.86
N ILE A 15 -5.11 -16.47 -25.46
CA ILE A 15 -4.82 -15.04 -25.36
C ILE A 15 -4.83 -14.40 -26.77
N HIS A 16 -4.18 -15.00 -27.74
CA HIS A 16 -4.21 -14.51 -29.11
C HIS A 16 -5.63 -14.49 -29.65
N GLN A 17 -6.42 -15.56 -29.41
CA GLN A 17 -7.79 -15.65 -29.83
C GLN A 17 -8.68 -14.52 -29.26
N VAL A 18 -8.56 -14.23 -27.97
CA VAL A 18 -9.40 -13.17 -27.36
C VAL A 18 -9.00 -11.78 -27.82
N VAL A 19 -7.71 -11.54 -28.06
CA VAL A 19 -7.22 -10.26 -28.58
C VAL A 19 -7.77 -10.02 -29.99
N ASP A 20 -7.75 -11.05 -30.83
CA ASP A 20 -8.32 -10.98 -32.19
C ASP A 20 -9.83 -10.76 -32.15
N LEU A 21 -10.57 -11.49 -31.33
CA LEU A 21 -12.01 -11.30 -31.11
C LEU A 21 -12.38 -9.91 -30.57
N LEU A 22 -11.46 -9.25 -29.84
CA LEU A 22 -11.63 -7.86 -29.40
C LEU A 22 -11.38 -6.83 -30.51
N GLY A 23 -11.01 -7.28 -31.71
CA GLY A 23 -10.73 -6.44 -32.85
C GLY A 23 -9.31 -5.90 -32.94
N TRP A 24 -8.41 -6.38 -32.09
CA TRP A 24 -6.98 -6.00 -32.13
C TRP A 24 -6.22 -6.94 -33.07
N LYS A 25 -5.31 -6.37 -33.86
CA LYS A 25 -4.47 -7.18 -34.77
C LYS A 25 -3.35 -7.87 -33.96
N VAL A 26 -3.28 -9.19 -34.05
CA VAL A 26 -2.21 -10.00 -33.49
C VAL A 26 -1.15 -10.23 -34.57
N VAL A 27 0.06 -9.74 -34.33
CA VAL A 27 1.20 -9.93 -35.25
C VAL A 27 2.20 -10.88 -34.64
N ALA A 28 2.46 -12.02 -35.28
CA ALA A 28 3.45 -12.99 -34.87
C ALA A 28 4.36 -13.33 -36.05
N VAL A 29 5.65 -12.98 -35.94
CA VAL A 29 6.64 -13.15 -37.00
C VAL A 29 7.61 -14.24 -36.61
N PRO A 30 7.61 -15.42 -37.24
CA PRO A 30 8.51 -16.50 -36.89
C PRO A 30 9.99 -16.13 -37.00
N GLY A 31 10.75 -16.38 -35.94
CA GLY A 31 12.18 -16.11 -35.88
C GLY A 31 12.61 -14.65 -35.70
N VAL A 32 11.64 -13.78 -35.39
CA VAL A 32 11.86 -12.37 -35.02
C VAL A 32 11.37 -12.15 -33.60
N GLU A 33 12.12 -11.42 -32.79
CA GLU A 33 11.70 -11.04 -31.45
C GLU A 33 10.56 -10.00 -31.50
N ALA A 34 9.65 -10.04 -30.51
CA ALA A 34 8.52 -9.10 -30.49
C ALA A 34 8.97 -7.65 -30.42
N ASP A 35 10.08 -7.38 -29.71
CA ASP A 35 10.64 -6.05 -29.55
C ASP A 35 11.16 -5.48 -30.88
N ASP A 36 11.77 -6.32 -31.72
CA ASP A 36 12.20 -5.95 -33.09
C ASP A 36 10.99 -5.64 -34.01
N VAL A 37 9.89 -6.38 -33.86
CA VAL A 37 8.63 -6.11 -34.58
C VAL A 37 8.04 -4.77 -34.14
N ILE A 38 7.95 -4.54 -32.83
CA ILE A 38 7.49 -3.28 -32.24
C ILE A 38 8.37 -2.11 -32.71
N ALA A 39 9.71 -2.30 -32.64
CA ALA A 39 10.67 -1.26 -33.04
C ALA A 39 10.52 -0.91 -34.53
N THR A 40 10.35 -1.91 -35.39
CA THR A 40 10.15 -1.69 -36.85
C THR A 40 8.87 -0.94 -37.13
N LEU A 41 7.74 -1.32 -36.49
CA LEU A 41 6.46 -0.64 -36.66
C LEU A 41 6.50 0.78 -36.13
N ALA A 42 7.00 0.96 -34.91
CA ALA A 42 7.09 2.28 -34.27
C ALA A 42 7.98 3.24 -35.08
N HIS A 43 9.12 2.76 -35.56
CA HIS A 43 10.03 3.57 -36.39
C HIS A 43 9.39 3.94 -37.74
N THR A 44 8.70 2.97 -38.39
CA THR A 44 8.01 3.19 -39.67
C THR A 44 6.87 4.20 -39.55
N ALA A 45 6.10 4.14 -38.46
CA ALA A 45 5.02 5.09 -38.19
C ALA A 45 5.54 6.49 -37.85
N ALA A 46 6.54 6.58 -36.97
CA ALA A 46 7.17 7.86 -36.61
C ALA A 46 7.79 8.57 -37.81
N ALA A 47 8.40 7.82 -38.73
CA ALA A 47 8.95 8.39 -39.98
C ALA A 47 7.88 9.03 -40.89
N GLN A 48 6.61 8.72 -40.68
CA GLN A 48 5.45 9.32 -41.37
C GLN A 48 4.76 10.39 -40.52
N GLY A 49 5.33 10.77 -39.37
CA GLY A 49 4.75 11.75 -38.44
C GLY A 49 3.55 11.24 -37.66
N ILE A 50 3.37 9.91 -37.55
CA ILE A 50 2.30 9.29 -36.78
C ILE A 50 2.74 9.19 -35.32
N GLU A 51 1.89 9.65 -34.40
CA GLU A 51 2.09 9.50 -32.96
C GLU A 51 1.94 8.03 -32.54
N VAL A 52 2.96 7.51 -31.86
CA VAL A 52 3.03 6.10 -31.47
C VAL A 52 3.07 5.97 -29.95
N ILE A 53 2.16 5.18 -29.41
CA ILE A 53 2.17 4.76 -27.99
C ILE A 53 2.52 3.28 -27.92
N VAL A 54 3.65 2.96 -27.31
CA VAL A 54 4.06 1.58 -27.03
C VAL A 54 3.64 1.22 -25.60
N SER A 55 2.72 0.26 -25.45
CA SER A 55 2.29 -0.23 -24.13
C SER A 55 3.22 -1.36 -23.68
N SER A 56 4.22 -1.03 -22.87
CA SER A 56 5.19 -2.01 -22.35
C SER A 56 5.88 -1.51 -21.09
N GLY A 57 6.14 -2.43 -20.14
CA GLY A 57 7.01 -2.19 -18.99
C GLY A 57 8.51 -2.35 -19.30
N ASP A 58 8.86 -2.84 -20.51
CA ASP A 58 10.23 -3.13 -20.87
C ASP A 58 11.06 -1.83 -21.03
N LYS A 59 12.17 -1.77 -20.30
CA LYS A 59 13.09 -0.63 -20.33
C LYS A 59 13.87 -0.55 -21.64
N ASP A 60 14.04 -1.67 -22.32
CA ASP A 60 14.89 -1.77 -23.51
C ASP A 60 14.25 -1.02 -24.69
N LEU A 61 12.93 -0.99 -24.76
CA LEU A 61 12.18 -0.18 -25.71
C LEU A 61 12.41 1.34 -25.57
N SER A 62 12.98 1.80 -24.43
CA SER A 62 13.27 3.24 -24.22
C SER A 62 14.22 3.83 -25.25
N GLN A 63 14.98 3.01 -25.99
CA GLN A 63 15.81 3.46 -27.10
C GLN A 63 15.00 3.96 -28.32
N LEU A 64 13.71 3.59 -28.40
CA LEU A 64 12.82 3.99 -29.51
C LEU A 64 12.20 5.36 -29.28
N VAL A 65 12.21 5.87 -28.06
CA VAL A 65 11.50 7.09 -27.67
C VAL A 65 12.07 8.31 -28.42
N ASN A 66 11.16 9.08 -29.01
CA ASN A 66 11.48 10.35 -29.66
C ASN A 66 10.25 11.29 -29.59
N GLU A 67 10.19 12.33 -30.41
CA GLU A 67 9.07 13.28 -30.44
C GLU A 67 7.72 12.65 -30.84
N HIS A 68 7.73 11.51 -31.54
CA HIS A 68 6.54 10.79 -31.99
C HIS A 68 6.31 9.46 -31.24
N ILE A 69 7.28 8.92 -30.52
CA ILE A 69 7.17 7.63 -29.84
C ILE A 69 7.24 7.81 -28.34
N THR A 70 6.19 7.41 -27.65
CA THR A 70 6.11 7.37 -26.18
C THR A 70 5.82 5.95 -25.70
N ILE A 71 6.45 5.53 -24.61
CA ILE A 71 6.18 4.24 -23.96
C ILE A 71 5.33 4.48 -22.72
N ILE A 72 4.30 3.65 -22.52
CA ILE A 72 3.46 3.66 -21.30
C ILE A 72 3.45 2.25 -20.71
N ASP A 73 3.96 2.11 -19.49
CA ASP A 73 3.77 0.90 -18.70
C ASP A 73 2.36 0.93 -18.07
N THR A 74 1.44 0.22 -18.67
CA THR A 74 0.03 0.18 -18.24
C THR A 74 -0.18 -0.50 -16.88
N MET A 75 0.80 -1.23 -16.35
CA MET A 75 0.72 -1.84 -15.02
C MET A 75 1.04 -0.83 -13.90
N SER A 76 1.99 0.07 -14.15
CA SER A 76 2.41 1.10 -13.18
C SER A 76 1.91 2.51 -13.53
N GLY A 77 1.34 2.71 -14.73
CA GLY A 77 0.97 4.02 -15.26
C GLY A 77 2.17 4.89 -15.68
N LYS A 78 3.38 4.35 -15.62
CA LYS A 78 4.61 5.10 -15.90
C LYS A 78 4.75 5.44 -17.37
N ARG A 79 4.94 6.72 -17.66
CA ARG A 79 5.16 7.25 -19.01
C ARG A 79 6.65 7.51 -19.25
N ARG A 80 7.18 7.05 -20.38
CA ARG A 80 8.52 7.30 -20.88
C ARG A 80 8.42 8.03 -22.22
N ASP A 81 8.39 9.35 -22.18
CA ASP A 81 8.73 10.25 -23.28
C ASP A 81 10.20 10.65 -23.15
N VAL A 82 10.69 11.58 -23.98
CA VAL A 82 12.11 12.01 -23.97
C VAL A 82 12.56 12.50 -22.59
N ALA A 83 11.69 13.26 -21.91
CA ALA A 83 11.97 13.76 -20.58
C ALA A 83 11.93 12.63 -19.54
N GLY A 84 10.94 11.73 -19.63
CA GLY A 84 10.79 10.57 -18.75
C GLY A 84 11.96 9.60 -18.82
N VAL A 85 12.47 9.29 -20.03
CA VAL A 85 13.66 8.45 -20.21
C VAL A 85 14.89 9.13 -19.60
N THR A 86 15.07 10.42 -19.86
CA THR A 86 16.22 11.17 -19.32
C THR A 86 16.18 11.24 -17.78
N ALA A 87 15.00 11.45 -17.20
CA ALA A 87 14.82 11.46 -15.75
C ALA A 87 15.07 10.08 -15.10
N GLU A 88 14.67 8.99 -15.78
CA GLU A 88 14.81 7.64 -15.25
C GLU A 88 16.25 7.10 -15.33
N PHE A 89 16.91 7.27 -16.49
CA PHE A 89 18.20 6.64 -16.78
C PHE A 89 19.39 7.60 -16.69
N GLY A 90 19.15 8.91 -16.61
CA GLY A 90 20.19 9.94 -16.61
C GLY A 90 20.83 10.15 -17.98
N VAL A 91 20.24 9.61 -19.05
CA VAL A 91 20.68 9.77 -20.43
C VAL A 91 19.47 9.95 -21.35
N PRO A 92 19.58 10.74 -22.45
CA PRO A 92 18.50 10.86 -23.42
C PRO A 92 18.29 9.55 -24.19
N PRO A 93 17.10 9.33 -24.80
CA PRO A 93 16.78 8.11 -25.56
C PRO A 93 17.84 7.72 -26.59
N ALA A 94 18.44 8.67 -27.28
CA ALA A 94 19.48 8.45 -28.27
C ALA A 94 20.77 7.78 -27.73
N LEU A 95 20.99 7.83 -26.42
CA LEU A 95 22.13 7.20 -25.75
C LEU A 95 21.73 5.91 -24.98
N MET A 96 20.49 5.46 -25.07
CA MET A 96 20.03 4.27 -24.35
C MET A 96 20.77 2.99 -24.76
N VAL A 97 21.06 2.82 -26.05
CA VAL A 97 21.87 1.67 -26.54
C VAL A 97 23.27 1.69 -25.92
N ASP A 98 23.92 2.83 -25.90
CA ASP A 98 25.25 2.99 -25.33
C ASP A 98 25.24 2.79 -23.81
N TYR A 99 24.20 3.30 -23.13
CA TYR A 99 23.98 3.11 -21.70
C TYR A 99 23.80 1.63 -21.35
N GLN A 100 22.93 0.93 -22.07
CA GLN A 100 22.66 -0.50 -21.84
C GLN A 100 23.87 -1.38 -22.17
N ALA A 101 24.62 -1.06 -23.22
CA ALA A 101 25.86 -1.76 -23.55
C ALA A 101 26.90 -1.66 -22.43
N LEU A 102 26.95 -0.54 -21.71
CA LEU A 102 27.86 -0.35 -20.56
C LEU A 102 27.35 -1.06 -19.29
N VAL A 103 26.07 -0.94 -18.97
CA VAL A 103 25.47 -1.50 -17.73
C VAL A 103 25.29 -3.01 -17.85
N GLY A 104 24.92 -3.50 -19.02
CA GLY A 104 24.52 -4.87 -19.27
C GLY A 104 23.11 -5.18 -18.74
N ASP A 105 22.65 -6.40 -19.03
CA ASP A 105 21.39 -6.92 -18.49
C ASP A 105 21.54 -8.41 -18.11
N THR A 106 21.31 -8.72 -16.83
CA THR A 106 21.41 -10.09 -16.33
C THR A 106 20.21 -10.95 -16.71
N VAL A 107 19.06 -10.33 -16.99
CA VAL A 107 17.83 -11.04 -17.40
C VAL A 107 17.99 -11.54 -18.83
N ASP A 108 18.50 -10.69 -19.72
CA ASP A 108 18.70 -11.01 -21.12
C ASP A 108 20.13 -11.46 -21.45
N ASN A 109 20.92 -11.71 -20.40
CA ASN A 109 22.28 -12.24 -20.49
C ASN A 109 23.23 -11.34 -21.29
N VAL A 110 23.02 -10.03 -21.22
CA VAL A 110 23.92 -9.03 -21.79
C VAL A 110 25.04 -8.74 -20.79
N PRO A 111 26.31 -8.98 -21.12
CA PRO A 111 27.38 -8.98 -20.11
C PRO A 111 27.75 -7.58 -19.56
N GLY A 112 27.56 -6.50 -20.34
CA GLY A 112 27.95 -5.14 -19.92
C GLY A 112 29.44 -5.00 -19.63
N VAL A 113 29.82 -3.97 -18.85
CA VAL A 113 31.18 -3.77 -18.33
C VAL A 113 31.21 -4.06 -16.84
N THR A 114 32.06 -4.96 -16.42
CA THR A 114 32.16 -5.40 -15.00
C THR A 114 32.36 -4.21 -14.05
N LYS A 115 31.53 -4.10 -13.01
CA LYS A 115 31.50 -3.00 -12.01
C LYS A 115 31.14 -1.62 -12.57
N VAL A 116 30.59 -1.54 -13.76
CA VAL A 116 29.96 -0.32 -14.29
C VAL A 116 28.45 -0.45 -14.07
N GLY A 117 27.91 0.38 -13.21
CA GLY A 117 26.48 0.44 -12.94
C GLY A 117 25.84 1.70 -13.52
N PRO A 118 24.52 1.86 -13.37
CA PRO A 118 23.74 2.96 -13.93
C PRO A 118 24.38 4.35 -13.79
N LYS A 119 24.77 4.74 -12.58
CA LYS A 119 25.37 6.05 -12.30
C LYS A 119 26.70 6.28 -13.01
N THR A 120 27.51 5.22 -13.14
CA THR A 120 28.82 5.33 -13.80
C THR A 120 28.64 5.43 -15.30
N ALA A 121 27.74 4.65 -15.88
CA ALA A 121 27.43 4.69 -17.31
C ALA A 121 26.86 6.05 -17.73
N ALA A 122 25.86 6.57 -16.99
CA ALA A 122 25.28 7.88 -17.26
C ALA A 122 26.32 9.00 -17.18
N LYS A 123 27.15 9.01 -16.12
CA LYS A 123 28.23 10.00 -15.98
C LYS A 123 29.23 9.95 -17.14
N TRP A 124 29.62 8.76 -17.57
CA TRP A 124 30.55 8.64 -18.68
C TRP A 124 29.94 9.11 -20.00
N LEU A 125 28.66 8.80 -20.25
CA LEU A 125 27.98 9.25 -21.46
C LEU A 125 27.71 10.76 -21.44
N GLU A 126 27.49 11.35 -20.28
CA GLU A 126 27.43 12.81 -20.12
C GLU A 126 28.79 13.46 -20.42
N GLU A 127 29.92 12.89 -19.95
CA GLU A 127 31.26 13.42 -20.10
C GLU A 127 31.81 13.26 -21.54
N TYR A 128 31.58 12.08 -22.15
CA TYR A 128 32.14 11.73 -23.46
C TYR A 128 31.14 11.84 -24.62
N GLY A 129 29.88 11.98 -24.37
CA GLY A 129 28.81 12.21 -25.35
C GLY A 129 28.36 10.95 -26.11
N SER A 130 29.17 9.89 -26.20
CA SER A 130 28.83 8.61 -26.83
C SER A 130 29.76 7.47 -26.39
N LEU A 131 29.32 6.22 -26.61
CA LEU A 131 30.16 5.05 -26.37
C LEU A 131 31.41 5.02 -27.23
N ASP A 132 31.33 5.45 -28.47
CA ASP A 132 32.49 5.49 -29.38
C ASP A 132 33.54 6.48 -28.89
N ASN A 133 33.16 7.66 -28.45
CA ASN A 133 34.06 8.61 -27.83
C ASN A 133 34.62 8.10 -26.49
N LEU A 134 33.83 7.41 -25.70
CA LEU A 134 34.28 6.78 -24.47
C LEU A 134 35.35 5.73 -24.75
N ILE A 135 35.15 4.87 -25.76
CA ILE A 135 36.13 3.87 -26.21
C ILE A 135 37.43 4.55 -26.66
N ALA A 136 37.35 5.62 -27.47
CA ALA A 136 38.50 6.34 -27.92
C ALA A 136 39.32 6.99 -26.78
N ASN A 137 38.71 7.30 -25.66
CA ASN A 137 39.31 7.88 -24.48
C ASN A 137 39.48 6.93 -23.27
N ALA A 138 39.33 5.63 -23.51
CA ALA A 138 39.33 4.63 -22.43
C ALA A 138 40.61 4.61 -21.58
N ASP A 139 41.76 4.99 -22.18
CA ASP A 139 43.06 5.08 -21.49
C ASP A 139 43.13 6.23 -20.47
N ALA A 140 42.35 7.27 -20.66
CA ALA A 140 42.27 8.41 -19.74
C ALA A 140 41.47 8.06 -18.47
N ILE A 141 40.62 7.05 -18.50
CA ILE A 141 39.74 6.68 -17.40
C ILE A 141 40.51 5.87 -16.36
N LYS A 142 40.67 6.44 -15.16
CA LYS A 142 41.43 5.83 -14.06
C LYS A 142 40.57 4.94 -13.20
N GLY A 143 41.19 4.03 -12.44
CA GLY A 143 40.55 3.18 -11.45
C GLY A 143 40.05 1.85 -11.99
N VAL A 144 39.38 1.07 -11.14
CA VAL A 144 38.95 -0.30 -11.46
C VAL A 144 37.96 -0.35 -12.61
N ALA A 145 37.01 0.59 -12.65
CA ALA A 145 36.02 0.67 -13.73
C ALA A 145 36.66 0.95 -15.09
N GLY A 146 37.69 1.85 -15.17
CA GLY A 146 38.43 2.12 -16.38
C GLY A 146 39.26 0.90 -16.85
N ASN A 147 39.83 0.13 -15.91
CA ASN A 147 40.52 -1.11 -16.26
C ASN A 147 39.55 -2.14 -16.86
N ASN A 148 38.37 -2.32 -16.23
CA ASN A 148 37.35 -3.24 -16.71
C ASN A 148 36.77 -2.80 -18.07
N LEU A 149 36.66 -1.48 -18.32
CA LEU A 149 36.24 -0.97 -19.62
C LEU A 149 37.26 -1.36 -20.71
N ARG A 150 38.56 -1.17 -20.48
CA ARG A 150 39.62 -1.57 -21.42
C ARG A 150 39.64 -3.06 -21.67
N GLU A 151 39.41 -3.87 -20.64
CA GLU A 151 39.28 -5.33 -20.75
C GLU A 151 38.07 -5.74 -21.58
N ALA A 152 36.91 -5.10 -21.35
CA ALA A 152 35.68 -5.36 -22.11
C ALA A 152 35.82 -4.93 -23.60
N ILE A 153 36.58 -3.87 -23.87
CA ILE A 153 36.92 -3.45 -25.23
C ILE A 153 37.86 -4.49 -25.88
N ALA A 154 38.95 -4.86 -25.21
CA ALA A 154 39.96 -5.76 -25.75
C ALA A 154 39.42 -7.20 -25.98
N SER A 155 38.49 -7.66 -25.15
CA SER A 155 37.83 -8.96 -25.29
C SER A 155 36.70 -9.00 -26.31
N GLY A 156 36.28 -7.84 -26.85
CA GLY A 156 35.11 -7.73 -27.72
C GLY A 156 33.78 -7.80 -27.00
N GLN A 157 33.76 -7.92 -25.66
CA GLN A 157 32.56 -8.03 -24.84
C GLN A 157 31.65 -6.82 -24.97
N LEU A 158 32.22 -5.60 -25.01
CA LEU A 158 31.47 -4.37 -25.13
C LEU A 158 30.78 -4.26 -26.50
N ALA A 159 31.46 -4.66 -27.57
CA ALA A 159 30.88 -4.70 -28.91
C ALA A 159 29.72 -5.72 -29.01
N LEU A 160 29.89 -6.88 -28.39
CA LEU A 160 28.82 -7.88 -28.28
C LEU A 160 27.62 -7.35 -27.48
N SER A 161 27.87 -6.71 -26.34
CA SER A 161 26.81 -6.11 -25.54
C SER A 161 26.02 -5.08 -26.35
N ARG A 162 26.70 -4.16 -27.06
CA ARG A 162 26.05 -3.19 -27.94
C ARG A 162 25.20 -3.85 -29.03
N GLN A 163 25.71 -4.90 -29.64
CA GLN A 163 24.95 -5.65 -30.67
C GLN A 163 23.70 -6.31 -30.10
N LEU A 164 23.79 -6.87 -28.88
CA LEU A 164 22.67 -7.57 -28.24
C LEU A 164 21.55 -6.63 -27.76
N VAL A 165 21.87 -5.40 -27.35
CA VAL A 165 20.87 -4.44 -26.87
C VAL A 165 20.28 -3.58 -27.99
N THR A 166 20.85 -3.58 -29.19
CA THR A 166 20.35 -2.78 -30.32
C THR A 166 19.18 -3.49 -30.98
N MET A 167 18.02 -2.88 -30.94
CA MET A 167 16.82 -3.39 -31.62
C MET A 167 16.91 -3.17 -33.13
N LYS A 168 16.35 -4.13 -33.88
CA LYS A 168 16.19 -4.00 -35.32
C LYS A 168 14.95 -3.19 -35.66
N THR A 169 15.10 -2.25 -36.57
CA THR A 169 14.01 -1.36 -37.04
C THR A 169 13.69 -1.57 -38.52
N ASP A 170 14.20 -2.62 -39.12
CA ASP A 170 14.11 -2.91 -40.55
C ASP A 170 13.65 -4.37 -40.85
N CYS A 171 12.90 -4.96 -39.94
CA CYS A 171 12.37 -6.31 -40.12
C CYS A 171 11.40 -6.37 -41.32
N ALA A 172 11.46 -7.47 -42.10
CA ALA A 172 10.55 -7.66 -43.23
C ALA A 172 9.15 -8.07 -42.72
N LEU A 173 8.26 -7.10 -42.54
CA LEU A 173 6.94 -7.29 -41.97
C LEU A 173 5.80 -7.31 -43.01
N ALA A 174 6.08 -6.98 -44.29
CA ALA A 174 5.07 -6.84 -45.33
C ALA A 174 4.22 -8.12 -45.57
N ASP A 175 4.82 -9.30 -45.35
CA ASP A 175 4.11 -10.57 -45.50
C ASP A 175 3.18 -10.88 -44.32
N TYR A 176 3.34 -10.21 -43.19
CA TYR A 176 2.59 -10.41 -41.94
C TYR A 176 1.60 -9.27 -41.66
N ILE A 177 1.87 -8.10 -42.22
CA ILE A 177 1.03 -6.91 -42.09
C ILE A 177 0.79 -6.34 -43.48
N PRO A 178 -0.34 -6.74 -44.13
CA PRO A 178 -0.70 -6.17 -45.41
C PRO A 178 -0.83 -4.63 -45.36
N GLY A 179 -0.38 -3.97 -46.41
CA GLY A 179 -0.48 -2.51 -46.50
C GLY A 179 0.73 -1.72 -46.03
N LEU A 180 1.69 -2.32 -45.26
CA LEU A 180 2.92 -1.60 -44.89
C LEU A 180 3.73 -1.15 -46.12
N PRO A 181 4.29 0.08 -46.06
CA PRO A 181 4.42 1.00 -44.92
C PRO A 181 3.21 1.93 -44.65
N ALA A 182 2.12 1.85 -45.40
CA ALA A 182 0.90 2.57 -45.07
C ALA A 182 0.19 1.88 -43.91
N PHE A 183 -0.30 2.63 -42.93
CA PHE A 183 -0.99 2.09 -41.74
C PHE A 183 -2.52 2.10 -41.88
N ASP A 184 -3.04 2.40 -43.06
CA ASP A 184 -4.50 2.54 -43.29
C ASP A 184 -5.29 1.23 -43.04
N ASP A 185 -4.62 0.08 -43.22
CA ASP A 185 -5.20 -1.24 -42.98
C ASP A 185 -4.97 -1.77 -41.56
N ILE A 186 -4.20 -1.07 -40.75
CA ILE A 186 -3.98 -1.42 -39.35
C ILE A 186 -4.91 -0.58 -38.47
N THR A 187 -6.20 -0.85 -38.57
CA THR A 187 -7.24 -0.20 -37.78
C THR A 187 -7.79 -1.17 -36.74
N LEU A 188 -8.35 -0.62 -35.66
CA LEU A 188 -9.07 -1.40 -34.67
C LEU A 188 -10.42 -1.81 -35.29
N ASP A 189 -10.65 -3.11 -35.41
CA ASP A 189 -11.94 -3.64 -35.86
C ASP A 189 -12.97 -3.59 -34.72
N ALA A 190 -14.24 -3.61 -35.07
CA ALA A 190 -15.29 -3.74 -34.06
C ALA A 190 -15.17 -5.12 -33.36
N PRO A 191 -15.39 -5.19 -32.03
CA PRO A 191 -15.34 -6.46 -31.34
C PRO A 191 -16.33 -7.49 -31.89
N ASP A 192 -15.88 -8.71 -32.14
CA ASP A 192 -16.73 -9.83 -32.53
C ASP A 192 -17.50 -10.38 -31.32
N ASN A 193 -18.64 -9.79 -31.02
CA ASN A 193 -19.47 -10.20 -29.88
C ASN A 193 -20.05 -11.62 -30.02
N GLU A 194 -20.22 -12.14 -31.25
CA GLU A 194 -20.68 -13.51 -31.47
C GLU A 194 -19.59 -14.53 -31.13
N GLY A 195 -18.32 -14.22 -31.41
CA GLY A 195 -17.16 -15.02 -31.03
C GLY A 195 -16.76 -14.86 -29.57
N LEU A 196 -16.84 -13.62 -29.03
CA LEU A 196 -16.49 -13.30 -27.65
C LEU A 196 -17.39 -14.00 -26.62
N LEU A 197 -18.68 -14.10 -26.89
CA LEU A 197 -19.63 -14.69 -25.95
C LEU A 197 -19.30 -16.16 -25.62
N PRO A 198 -19.15 -17.10 -26.59
CA PRO A 198 -18.75 -18.47 -26.30
C PRO A 198 -17.35 -18.57 -25.74
N PHE A 199 -16.43 -17.66 -26.11
CA PHE A 199 -15.10 -17.59 -25.53
C PHE A 199 -15.16 -17.29 -24.03
N TYR A 200 -15.90 -16.25 -23.64
CA TYR A 200 -16.06 -15.87 -22.25
C TYR A 200 -16.76 -16.95 -21.41
N GLU A 201 -17.76 -17.61 -21.97
CA GLU A 201 -18.41 -18.76 -21.32
C GLU A 201 -17.44 -19.93 -21.11
N LYS A 202 -16.66 -20.28 -22.12
CA LYS A 202 -15.65 -21.36 -22.05
C LYS A 202 -14.59 -21.12 -20.98
N TYR A 203 -14.11 -19.88 -20.87
CA TYR A 203 -13.04 -19.54 -19.93
C TYR A 203 -13.54 -18.93 -18.62
N GLY A 204 -14.86 -18.88 -18.39
CA GLY A 204 -15.47 -18.49 -17.11
C GLY A 204 -15.53 -17.00 -16.84
N PHE A 205 -15.42 -16.14 -17.87
CA PHE A 205 -15.57 -14.68 -17.76
C PHE A 205 -17.03 -14.25 -17.70
N LYS A 206 -17.75 -14.67 -16.63
CA LYS A 206 -19.20 -14.51 -16.50
C LYS A 206 -19.67 -13.06 -16.60
N GLY A 207 -18.93 -12.10 -16.05
CA GLY A 207 -19.27 -10.68 -16.10
C GLY A 207 -19.22 -10.13 -17.54
N LEU A 208 -18.17 -10.46 -18.30
CA LEU A 208 -18.02 -10.04 -19.69
C LEU A 208 -19.07 -10.71 -20.59
N ALA A 209 -19.36 -12.00 -20.36
CA ALA A 209 -20.43 -12.70 -21.09
C ALA A 209 -21.82 -12.08 -20.81
N ALA A 210 -22.09 -11.67 -19.57
CA ALA A 210 -23.35 -11.01 -19.23
C ALA A 210 -23.48 -9.62 -19.88
N ALA A 211 -22.39 -8.86 -19.96
CA ALA A 211 -22.37 -7.55 -20.61
C ALA A 211 -22.73 -7.65 -22.10
N ILE A 212 -22.18 -8.65 -22.81
CA ILE A 212 -22.53 -8.88 -24.23
C ILE A 212 -24.01 -9.26 -24.38
N LYS A 213 -24.54 -10.15 -23.52
CA LYS A 213 -25.95 -10.56 -23.53
C LYS A 213 -26.90 -9.39 -23.23
N GLY A 214 -26.53 -8.47 -22.37
CA GLY A 214 -27.30 -7.27 -22.06
C GLY A 214 -27.37 -6.24 -23.19
N ALA A 215 -26.32 -6.15 -24.01
CA ALA A 215 -26.25 -5.24 -25.13
C ALA A 215 -27.10 -5.69 -26.36
N SER A 216 -27.58 -6.94 -26.41
CA SER A 216 -28.30 -7.53 -27.55
C SER A 216 -29.84 -7.49 -27.47
N ALA A 217 -30.43 -6.82 -26.45
CA ALA A 217 -31.87 -6.74 -26.28
C ALA A 217 -32.43 -5.41 -26.84
N PRO A 218 -33.44 -5.45 -27.80
CA PRO A 218 -34.09 -4.24 -28.26
C PRO A 218 -34.97 -3.62 -27.18
N ALA A 219 -34.95 -2.31 -27.06
CA ALA A 219 -35.73 -1.53 -26.12
C ALA A 219 -37.23 -1.79 -26.28
N ALA A 220 -37.88 -2.44 -25.31
CA ALA A 220 -39.32 -2.54 -25.18
C ALA A 220 -39.72 -2.09 -23.76
N THR A 221 -40.56 -1.06 -23.78
CA THR A 221 -41.22 -0.46 -22.61
C THR A 221 -42.29 -1.39 -22.03
N ALA A 222 -42.18 -1.73 -20.72
CA ALA A 222 -43.32 -1.95 -19.82
C ALA A 222 -42.86 -2.46 -18.41
N PRO A 223 -43.67 -2.36 -17.35
CA PRO A 223 -43.23 -2.13 -15.99
C PRO A 223 -42.81 -3.41 -15.25
N THR A 224 -41.75 -3.32 -14.50
CA THR A 224 -41.13 -4.43 -13.77
C THR A 224 -41.64 -4.51 -12.35
N VAL A 225 -42.20 -5.66 -12.02
CA VAL A 225 -42.40 -6.11 -10.63
C VAL A 225 -41.08 -6.70 -10.14
N ALA A 226 -40.55 -6.21 -9.04
CA ALA A 226 -39.31 -6.65 -8.46
C ALA A 226 -39.41 -8.05 -7.86
N MET A 227 -38.49 -8.95 -8.23
CA MET A 227 -38.20 -10.19 -7.50
C MET A 227 -36.81 -10.11 -6.86
N PRO A 228 -36.61 -10.59 -5.63
CA PRO A 228 -35.35 -10.46 -4.92
C PRO A 228 -34.36 -11.57 -5.32
N GLY A 229 -33.14 -11.20 -5.66
CA GLY A 229 -32.03 -12.14 -5.81
C GLY A 229 -31.11 -11.99 -7.02
N GLN A 230 -30.58 -10.83 -7.28
CA GLN A 230 -29.38 -10.67 -8.11
C GLN A 230 -28.44 -9.67 -7.44
N SER A 231 -27.24 -10.12 -7.13
CA SER A 231 -26.12 -9.29 -6.69
C SER A 231 -25.64 -8.44 -7.87
N GLY A 232 -26.36 -7.37 -8.18
CA GLY A 232 -25.87 -6.23 -8.90
C GLY A 232 -25.14 -5.33 -7.91
N ASP A 233 -24.17 -4.59 -8.41
CA ASP A 233 -23.47 -3.55 -7.66
C ASP A 233 -24.51 -2.66 -6.96
N LEU A 234 -24.64 -2.77 -5.64
CA LEU A 234 -25.70 -2.13 -4.85
C LEU A 234 -25.59 -0.59 -4.82
N PHE A 235 -24.60 -0.02 -5.50
CA PHE A 235 -24.28 1.40 -5.53
C PHE A 235 -24.40 2.07 -6.89
N ALA A 236 -24.93 1.38 -7.92
CA ALA A 236 -25.31 2.03 -9.18
C ALA A 236 -26.70 2.66 -9.04
N ASP A 237 -26.81 3.67 -8.19
CA ASP A 237 -28.03 4.48 -8.11
C ASP A 237 -27.90 5.71 -9.04
N HIS A 238 -28.99 6.08 -9.70
CA HIS A 238 -29.03 7.21 -10.63
C HIS A 238 -28.61 8.56 -10.01
N SER A 239 -28.62 8.69 -8.68
CA SER A 239 -28.15 9.87 -7.98
C SER A 239 -26.61 10.04 -8.03
N ALA A 240 -25.86 8.92 -7.96
CA ALA A 240 -24.39 8.97 -8.06
C ALA A 240 -23.91 9.31 -9.48
N SER A 241 -24.65 8.87 -10.50
CA SER A 241 -24.37 9.20 -11.91
C SER A 241 -24.55 10.70 -12.20
N THR A 242 -25.60 11.31 -11.67
CA THR A 242 -25.86 12.75 -11.86
C THR A 242 -24.83 13.62 -11.13
N VAL A 243 -24.42 13.27 -9.91
CA VAL A 243 -23.39 13.99 -9.16
C VAL A 243 -22.03 13.90 -9.89
N ALA A 244 -21.68 12.74 -10.43
CA ALA A 244 -20.42 12.57 -11.17
C ALA A 244 -20.41 13.37 -12.50
N GLU A 245 -21.52 13.38 -13.26
CA GLU A 245 -21.64 14.17 -14.48
C GLU A 245 -21.59 15.69 -14.21
N GLU A 246 -22.26 16.15 -13.17
CA GLU A 246 -22.23 17.55 -12.75
C GLU A 246 -20.84 17.98 -12.29
N ALA A 247 -20.13 17.12 -11.54
CA ALA A 247 -18.79 17.43 -11.04
C ALA A 247 -17.74 17.52 -12.15
N GLN A 248 -17.82 16.67 -13.18
CA GLN A 248 -16.88 16.65 -14.30
C GLN A 248 -16.96 17.87 -15.22
N HIS A 249 -18.15 18.46 -15.40
CA HIS A 249 -18.40 19.54 -16.34
C HIS A 249 -18.61 20.91 -15.67
N ARG A 250 -18.43 20.99 -14.36
CA ARG A 250 -18.62 22.23 -13.61
C ARG A 250 -17.49 23.22 -13.87
N THR A 251 -17.87 24.48 -14.10
CA THR A 251 -16.90 25.58 -14.07
C THR A 251 -16.52 25.83 -12.60
N VAL A 252 -15.23 25.79 -12.30
CA VAL A 252 -14.71 26.06 -10.95
C VAL A 252 -14.29 27.52 -10.80
N VAL A 253 -14.47 28.07 -9.61
CA VAL A 253 -14.01 29.40 -9.20
C VAL A 253 -13.14 29.24 -7.97
N TYR A 254 -11.84 29.40 -8.14
CA TYR A 254 -10.84 29.24 -7.10
C TYR A 254 -10.16 30.58 -6.83
N ASP A 255 -10.35 31.10 -5.62
CA ASP A 255 -9.82 32.40 -5.20
C ASP A 255 -8.49 32.23 -4.46
N THR A 256 -7.51 33.08 -4.76
CA THR A 256 -6.27 33.19 -3.97
C THR A 256 -6.37 34.46 -3.12
N ILE A 257 -6.42 34.30 -1.81
CA ILE A 257 -6.64 35.40 -0.86
C ILE A 257 -5.30 36.01 -0.46
N LEU A 258 -5.00 37.18 -1.02
CA LEU A 258 -3.76 37.95 -0.78
C LEU A 258 -3.96 39.27 -0.06
N ASN A 259 -5.20 39.66 0.17
CA ASN A 259 -5.54 40.93 0.81
C ASN A 259 -6.73 40.79 1.79
N TRP A 260 -6.86 41.75 2.69
CA TRP A 260 -7.89 41.73 3.74
C TRP A 260 -9.31 41.85 3.21
N ALA A 261 -9.53 42.52 2.08
CA ALA A 261 -10.88 42.68 1.53
C ALA A 261 -11.44 41.34 1.06
N ASP A 262 -10.64 40.53 0.33
CA ASP A 262 -11.03 39.20 -0.09
C ASP A 262 -11.16 38.27 1.11
N PHE A 263 -10.26 38.39 2.09
CA PHE A 263 -10.35 37.65 3.34
C PHE A 263 -11.67 37.92 4.09
N ASP A 264 -12.07 39.16 4.21
CA ASP A 264 -13.31 39.54 4.90
C ASP A 264 -14.55 39.01 4.19
N GLN A 265 -14.57 39.04 2.85
CA GLN A 265 -15.65 38.43 2.06
C GLN A 265 -15.76 36.94 2.29
N TRP A 266 -14.61 36.22 2.29
CA TRP A 266 -14.60 34.78 2.53
C TRP A 266 -14.96 34.45 3.99
N LEU A 267 -14.49 35.20 4.96
CA LEU A 267 -14.87 34.99 6.35
C LEU A 267 -16.39 35.15 6.56
N GLU A 268 -17.03 36.11 5.89
CA GLU A 268 -18.48 36.24 5.89
C GLU A 268 -19.19 35.02 5.27
N ARG A 269 -18.65 34.47 4.18
CA ARG A 269 -19.14 33.24 3.56
C ARG A 269 -19.02 32.06 4.50
N LEU A 270 -17.87 31.89 5.17
CA LEU A 270 -17.63 30.84 6.16
C LEU A 270 -18.65 30.86 7.30
N HIS A 271 -19.01 32.08 7.79
CA HIS A 271 -20.02 32.22 8.83
C HIS A 271 -21.44 31.86 8.37
N LYS A 272 -21.73 31.98 7.08
CA LYS A 272 -23.06 31.67 6.51
C LYS A 272 -23.21 30.26 6.00
N ALA A 273 -22.10 29.57 5.75
CA ALA A 273 -22.09 28.25 5.16
C ALA A 273 -22.70 27.19 6.10
N PRO A 274 -23.60 26.35 5.63
CA PRO A 274 -24.15 25.24 6.44
C PRO A 274 -23.11 24.17 6.73
N LEU A 275 -22.10 24.01 5.87
CA LEU A 275 -20.96 23.09 5.99
C LEU A 275 -19.80 23.70 5.23
N THR A 276 -18.60 23.63 5.78
CA THR A 276 -17.37 24.10 5.14
C THR A 276 -16.36 22.95 5.08
N ALA A 277 -15.88 22.61 3.90
CA ALA A 277 -14.67 21.79 3.76
C ALA A 277 -13.45 22.67 4.08
N ILE A 278 -12.55 22.13 4.90
CA ILE A 278 -11.31 22.81 5.32
C ILE A 278 -10.15 21.85 5.18
N ASP A 279 -9.04 22.36 4.67
CA ASP A 279 -7.79 21.62 4.51
C ASP A 279 -6.59 22.52 4.80
N THR A 280 -5.47 21.95 5.25
CA THR A 280 -4.25 22.68 5.59
C THR A 280 -3.05 22.16 4.82
N GLU A 281 -2.34 23.05 4.17
CA GLU A 281 -1.02 22.77 3.59
C GLU A 281 0.07 23.09 4.60
N THR A 282 1.04 22.18 4.71
CA THR A 282 2.01 22.20 5.80
C THR A 282 3.44 21.95 5.34
N ASP A 283 4.40 22.21 6.24
CA ASP A 283 5.83 21.98 6.00
C ASP A 283 6.31 20.59 6.46
N SER A 284 5.45 19.76 7.05
CA SER A 284 5.82 18.46 7.60
C SER A 284 4.66 17.48 7.64
N LEU A 285 4.94 16.20 7.46
CA LEU A 285 3.99 15.11 7.71
C LEU A 285 3.89 14.74 9.21
N ASP A 286 4.80 15.22 10.06
CA ASP A 286 4.72 15.05 11.52
C ASP A 286 3.71 16.05 12.08
N GLU A 287 2.50 15.58 12.32
CA GLU A 287 1.36 16.37 12.76
C GLU A 287 1.58 17.12 14.08
N MET A 288 2.52 16.66 14.93
CA MET A 288 2.86 17.34 16.20
C MET A 288 3.80 18.52 16.00
N ARG A 289 4.48 18.61 14.86
CA ARG A 289 5.49 19.63 14.53
C ARG A 289 5.12 20.47 13.32
N ALA A 290 4.22 19.97 12.49
CA ALA A 290 3.80 20.63 11.26
C ALA A 290 3.33 22.05 11.49
N GLN A 291 3.77 22.96 10.63
CA GLN A 291 3.38 24.36 10.62
C GLN A 291 2.60 24.68 9.35
N ILE A 292 1.62 25.54 9.45
CA ILE A 292 0.75 25.95 8.34
C ILE A 292 1.57 26.71 7.29
N VAL A 293 1.48 26.29 6.05
CA VAL A 293 1.95 27.02 4.85
C VAL A 293 0.80 27.75 4.18
N GLY A 294 -0.40 27.15 4.18
CA GLY A 294 -1.61 27.75 3.69
C GLY A 294 -2.86 27.02 4.18
N ILE A 295 -4.03 27.61 3.98
CA ILE A 295 -5.32 27.05 4.38
C ILE A 295 -6.28 27.18 3.20
N SER A 296 -7.01 26.11 2.87
CA SER A 296 -8.08 26.18 1.88
C SER A 296 -9.45 25.90 2.46
N PHE A 297 -10.46 26.45 1.80
CA PHE A 297 -11.86 26.29 2.17
C PHE A 297 -12.73 26.09 0.94
N SER A 298 -13.76 25.23 1.04
CA SER A 298 -14.85 25.17 0.09
C SER A 298 -16.19 25.19 0.83
N VAL A 299 -17.12 26.04 0.37
CA VAL A 299 -18.44 26.24 1.00
C VAL A 299 -19.57 25.74 0.11
N GLN A 300 -19.32 25.55 -1.18
CA GLN A 300 -20.23 24.94 -2.14
C GLN A 300 -19.42 24.33 -3.28
N PRO A 301 -19.95 23.29 -3.92
CA PRO A 301 -19.25 22.61 -5.03
C PRO A 301 -18.85 23.55 -6.16
N GLY A 302 -17.57 23.49 -6.54
CA GLY A 302 -16.98 24.35 -7.58
C GLY A 302 -16.50 25.71 -7.10
N GLU A 303 -16.62 26.03 -5.80
CA GLU A 303 -16.13 27.28 -5.24
C GLU A 303 -15.21 27.00 -4.03
N ALA A 304 -13.98 27.45 -4.13
CA ALA A 304 -12.97 27.30 -3.07
C ALA A 304 -12.06 28.52 -2.98
N ALA A 305 -11.39 28.67 -1.86
CA ALA A 305 -10.38 29.69 -1.67
C ALA A 305 -9.15 29.13 -0.97
N TYR A 306 -8.00 29.67 -1.31
CA TYR A 306 -6.72 29.38 -0.66
C TYR A 306 -6.12 30.65 -0.05
N ILE A 307 -5.68 30.57 1.19
CA ILE A 307 -4.93 31.63 1.87
C ILE A 307 -3.47 31.19 1.97
N PRO A 308 -2.57 31.65 1.10
CA PRO A 308 -1.13 31.43 1.26
C PRO A 308 -0.63 32.25 2.45
N LEU A 309 0.20 31.65 3.30
CA LEU A 309 0.63 32.25 4.58
C LEU A 309 2.15 32.17 4.79
N ARG A 310 2.81 31.12 4.27
CA ARG A 310 4.24 30.90 4.47
C ARG A 310 4.93 30.33 3.23
N HIS A 311 4.48 30.74 2.05
CA HIS A 311 5.22 30.43 0.82
C HIS A 311 6.50 31.23 0.74
N GLU A 312 7.54 30.58 0.26
CA GLU A 312 8.89 31.09 0.13
C GLU A 312 9.31 31.06 -1.36
N GLY A 313 10.12 32.02 -1.76
CA GLY A 313 10.67 32.06 -3.11
C GLY A 313 10.77 33.49 -3.66
N PRO A 314 11.61 33.71 -4.67
CA PRO A 314 11.83 35.06 -5.22
C PRO A 314 10.58 35.63 -5.90
N ASP A 315 9.67 34.78 -6.38
CA ASP A 315 8.43 35.17 -7.07
C ASP A 315 7.18 35.02 -6.19
N ALA A 316 7.34 34.72 -4.88
CA ALA A 316 6.20 34.63 -3.97
C ALA A 316 5.55 36.01 -3.79
N PRO A 317 4.23 36.15 -4.00
CA PRO A 317 3.52 37.41 -3.76
C PRO A 317 3.54 37.78 -2.28
N ALA A 318 3.26 39.05 -1.97
CA ALA A 318 3.02 39.44 -0.59
C ALA A 318 1.82 38.68 -0.03
N GLN A 319 2.00 38.04 1.13
CA GLN A 319 1.01 37.21 1.78
C GLN A 319 0.48 37.91 3.04
N LEU A 320 -0.72 37.54 3.47
CA LEU A 320 -1.25 38.01 4.74
C LEU A 320 -0.44 37.44 5.92
N PRO A 321 -0.25 38.18 7.02
CA PRO A 321 0.48 37.69 8.18
C PRO A 321 -0.26 36.50 8.84
N LEU A 322 0.42 35.38 9.02
CA LEU A 322 -0.12 34.14 9.58
C LEU A 322 -0.85 34.37 10.90
N ASP A 323 -0.21 35.05 11.86
CA ASP A 323 -0.75 35.23 13.22
C ASP A 323 -2.05 36.09 13.20
N GLU A 324 -2.13 37.08 12.32
CA GLU A 324 -3.32 37.93 12.18
C GLU A 324 -4.46 37.17 11.51
N VAL A 325 -4.18 36.38 10.46
CA VAL A 325 -5.17 35.53 9.79
C VAL A 325 -5.72 34.51 10.78
N LEU A 326 -4.86 33.82 11.51
CA LEU A 326 -5.25 32.79 12.49
C LEU A 326 -6.06 33.45 13.64
N ALA A 327 -5.65 34.60 14.12
CA ALA A 327 -6.40 35.33 15.16
C ALA A 327 -7.82 35.70 14.72
N ARG A 328 -8.02 36.05 13.45
CA ARG A 328 -9.34 36.39 12.88
C ARG A 328 -10.18 35.15 12.55
N LEU A 329 -9.55 34.02 12.13
CA LEU A 329 -10.25 32.76 11.89
C LEU A 329 -10.59 31.99 13.17
N LYS A 330 -9.84 32.21 14.25
CA LYS A 330 -9.98 31.47 15.51
C LYS A 330 -11.42 31.45 16.07
N PRO A 331 -12.17 32.55 16.14
CA PRO A 331 -13.55 32.54 16.65
C PRO A 331 -14.46 31.61 15.84
N TRP A 332 -14.29 31.54 14.51
CA TRP A 332 -15.04 30.63 13.64
C TRP A 332 -14.55 29.19 13.75
N LEU A 333 -13.22 28.97 13.81
CA LEU A 333 -12.63 27.63 13.93
C LEU A 333 -13.03 26.94 15.24
N GLU A 334 -13.10 27.68 16.34
CA GLU A 334 -13.43 27.16 17.67
C GLU A 334 -14.93 27.14 17.97
N ASP A 335 -15.80 27.68 17.09
CA ASP A 335 -17.25 27.62 17.28
C ASP A 335 -17.83 26.28 16.75
N PRO A 336 -18.41 25.43 17.64
CA PRO A 336 -19.02 24.17 17.21
C PRO A 336 -20.32 24.36 16.39
N LYS A 337 -20.88 25.59 16.34
CA LYS A 337 -22.08 25.87 15.55
C LYS A 337 -21.80 25.97 14.05
N HIS A 338 -20.55 26.09 13.66
CA HIS A 338 -20.12 26.10 12.26
C HIS A 338 -19.60 24.71 11.90
N PRO A 339 -20.41 23.84 11.23
CA PRO A 339 -20.00 22.50 10.87
C PRO A 339 -18.84 22.52 9.88
N LYS A 340 -17.84 21.68 10.14
CA LYS A 340 -16.65 21.53 9.31
C LYS A 340 -16.56 20.10 8.79
N LEU A 341 -16.02 19.98 7.62
CA LEU A 341 -15.73 18.76 6.89
C LEU A 341 -14.24 18.74 6.55
N GLY A 342 -13.62 17.59 6.54
CA GLY A 342 -12.25 17.42 6.04
C GLY A 342 -12.00 16.02 5.51
N GLN A 343 -10.81 15.82 5.02
CA GLN A 343 -10.24 14.51 4.65
C GLN A 343 -9.15 14.19 5.66
N HIS A 344 -9.37 13.23 6.57
CA HIS A 344 -8.44 12.93 7.67
C HIS A 344 -8.31 14.07 8.70
N ILE A 345 -9.45 14.49 9.23
CA ILE A 345 -9.59 15.68 10.11
C ILE A 345 -8.64 15.75 11.32
N LYS A 346 -8.14 14.60 11.82
CA LYS A 346 -7.22 14.62 12.97
C LYS A 346 -5.92 15.34 12.65
N TYR A 347 -5.40 15.18 11.44
CA TYR A 347 -4.17 15.83 11.01
C TYR A 347 -4.33 17.36 11.10
N ASP A 348 -5.34 17.92 10.45
CA ASP A 348 -5.59 19.37 10.44
C ASP A 348 -5.82 19.91 11.86
N ARG A 349 -6.52 19.15 12.69
CA ARG A 349 -6.71 19.53 14.10
C ARG A 349 -5.41 19.65 14.86
N HIS A 350 -4.48 18.73 14.67
CA HIS A 350 -3.14 18.80 15.28
C HIS A 350 -2.36 20.01 14.76
N VAL A 351 -2.44 20.28 13.47
CA VAL A 351 -1.80 21.42 12.84
C VAL A 351 -2.32 22.74 13.44
N PHE A 352 -3.63 22.94 13.50
CA PHE A 352 -4.20 24.12 14.15
C PHE A 352 -3.85 24.22 15.64
N ALA A 353 -3.82 23.09 16.35
CA ALA A 353 -3.42 23.07 17.77
C ALA A 353 -1.94 23.44 17.99
N ASN A 354 -1.06 23.24 17.01
CA ASN A 354 0.32 23.73 17.06
C ASN A 354 0.37 25.27 17.07
N HIS A 355 -0.66 25.92 16.54
CA HIS A 355 -0.85 27.38 16.54
C HIS A 355 -1.80 27.87 17.65
N GLY A 356 -2.14 27.02 18.62
CA GLY A 356 -2.99 27.39 19.76
C GLY A 356 -4.47 27.56 19.43
N ILE A 357 -4.96 26.84 18.41
CA ILE A 357 -6.37 26.82 17.99
C ILE A 357 -6.94 25.41 18.18
N GLU A 358 -7.99 25.31 19.01
CA GLU A 358 -8.73 24.06 19.24
C GLU A 358 -9.97 24.01 18.35
N VAL A 359 -9.81 23.49 17.12
CA VAL A 359 -10.91 23.42 16.15
C VAL A 359 -12.07 22.59 16.70
N GLN A 360 -13.27 23.16 16.63
CA GLN A 360 -14.52 22.53 17.04
C GLN A 360 -15.46 22.38 15.84
N GLY A 361 -16.46 21.50 15.97
CA GLY A 361 -17.52 21.37 14.98
C GLY A 361 -17.14 20.57 13.74
N TYR A 362 -16.10 19.74 13.78
CA TYR A 362 -15.90 18.74 12.74
C TYR A 362 -17.05 17.75 12.75
N ALA A 363 -17.95 17.90 11.77
CA ALA A 363 -19.12 17.06 11.61
C ALA A 363 -18.85 15.85 10.73
N HIS A 364 -17.94 15.99 9.75
CA HIS A 364 -17.70 14.96 8.74
C HIS A 364 -16.22 14.81 8.39
N ASP A 365 -15.88 13.57 7.99
CA ASP A 365 -14.57 13.15 7.47
C ASP A 365 -14.79 12.20 6.31
N THR A 366 -14.37 12.56 5.10
CA THR A 366 -14.58 11.76 3.89
C THR A 366 -13.79 10.45 3.89
N MET A 367 -12.62 10.43 4.52
CA MET A 367 -11.85 9.19 4.72
C MET A 367 -12.64 8.19 5.57
N LEU A 368 -13.26 8.64 6.67
CA LEU A 368 -14.06 7.79 7.54
C LEU A 368 -15.40 7.40 6.90
N GLN A 369 -16.01 8.26 6.09
CA GLN A 369 -17.20 7.90 5.29
C GLN A 369 -16.91 6.74 4.36
N SER A 370 -15.84 6.83 3.59
CA SER A 370 -15.40 5.76 2.70
C SER A 370 -15.00 4.49 3.47
N TYR A 371 -14.29 4.63 4.58
CA TYR A 371 -13.89 3.50 5.41
C TYR A 371 -15.08 2.68 5.92
N VAL A 372 -16.17 3.33 6.29
CA VAL A 372 -17.39 2.63 6.75
C VAL A 372 -18.16 2.01 5.59
N LEU A 373 -18.26 2.70 4.44
CA LEU A 373 -19.01 2.24 3.27
C LEU A 373 -18.28 1.13 2.50
N GLU A 374 -16.96 1.23 2.34
CA GLU A 374 -16.20 0.43 1.39
C GLU A 374 -14.80 0.09 1.91
N VAL A 375 -14.73 -0.46 3.13
CA VAL A 375 -13.49 -0.73 3.90
C VAL A 375 -12.35 -1.40 3.12
N HIS A 376 -12.66 -2.11 2.04
CA HIS A 376 -11.72 -2.86 1.21
C HIS A 376 -11.08 -2.04 0.09
N LYS A 377 -11.43 -0.76 -0.04
CA LYS A 377 -10.93 0.15 -1.10
C LYS A 377 -9.98 1.21 -0.52
N PRO A 378 -9.17 1.88 -1.35
CA PRO A 378 -8.36 3.01 -0.90
C PRO A 378 -9.23 4.20 -0.46
N HIS A 379 -8.80 4.90 0.60
CA HIS A 379 -9.54 6.00 1.22
C HIS A 379 -8.86 7.38 1.07
N ASN A 380 -7.80 7.50 0.25
CA ASN A 380 -7.19 8.79 -0.06
C ASN A 380 -8.10 9.62 -1.00
N LEU A 381 -7.99 10.94 -0.91
CA LEU A 381 -8.89 11.87 -1.61
C LEU A 381 -8.89 11.66 -3.14
N THR A 382 -7.72 11.50 -3.75
CA THR A 382 -7.60 11.27 -5.20
C THR A 382 -8.41 10.04 -5.65
N SER A 383 -8.29 8.92 -4.92
CA SER A 383 -9.05 7.70 -5.22
C SER A 383 -10.54 7.86 -4.96
N LEU A 384 -10.93 8.67 -3.97
CA LEU A 384 -12.32 8.97 -3.65
C LEU A 384 -12.94 9.86 -4.72
N ALA A 385 -12.27 10.93 -5.11
CA ALA A 385 -12.73 11.85 -6.14
C ALA A 385 -12.90 11.13 -7.49
N GLU A 386 -11.91 10.36 -7.91
CA GLU A 386 -12.00 9.58 -9.17
C GLU A 386 -13.16 8.58 -9.13
N ARG A 387 -13.33 7.86 -8.01
CA ARG A 387 -14.34 6.80 -7.90
C ARG A 387 -15.77 7.33 -7.74
N HIS A 388 -15.98 8.41 -7.01
CA HIS A 388 -17.32 8.89 -6.67
C HIS A 388 -17.77 10.12 -7.44
N THR A 389 -16.83 10.90 -7.99
CA THR A 389 -17.14 12.13 -8.73
C THR A 389 -16.60 12.11 -10.16
N GLY A 390 -15.76 11.13 -10.50
CA GLY A 390 -15.09 11.04 -11.81
C GLY A 390 -14.03 12.13 -12.04
N ARG A 391 -13.72 12.95 -11.02
CA ARG A 391 -12.72 14.02 -11.11
C ARG A 391 -11.32 13.44 -10.86
N LYS A 392 -10.38 13.80 -11.73
CA LYS A 392 -8.97 13.55 -11.53
C LYS A 392 -8.34 14.81 -10.96
N GLY A 393 -7.73 14.68 -9.77
CA GLY A 393 -7.06 15.78 -9.11
C GLY A 393 -5.59 15.92 -9.49
N ILE A 394 -5.00 17.05 -9.14
CA ILE A 394 -3.57 17.29 -9.21
C ILE A 394 -2.91 16.41 -8.13
N SER A 395 -1.88 15.63 -8.48
CA SER A 395 -1.19 14.85 -7.46
C SER A 395 -0.12 15.69 -6.74
N TYR A 396 0.14 15.36 -5.46
CA TYR A 396 1.23 15.99 -4.71
C TYR A 396 2.60 15.81 -5.39
N GLU A 397 2.82 14.66 -6.05
CA GLU A 397 4.05 14.39 -6.79
C GLU A 397 4.19 15.28 -8.04
N ASP A 398 3.10 15.59 -8.72
CA ASP A 398 3.11 16.52 -9.87
C ASP A 398 3.42 17.94 -9.43
N LEU A 399 3.03 18.30 -8.21
CA LEU A 399 3.23 19.62 -7.64
C LEU A 399 4.63 19.82 -7.03
N CYS A 400 5.03 18.89 -6.17
CA CYS A 400 6.27 18.99 -5.36
C CYS A 400 7.44 18.17 -5.93
N GLY A 401 7.20 17.30 -6.92
CA GLY A 401 8.21 16.38 -7.42
C GLY A 401 8.35 15.12 -6.57
N LYS A 402 9.28 14.24 -6.93
CA LYS A 402 9.45 12.91 -6.34
C LYS A 402 10.90 12.64 -5.91
N GLY A 403 11.06 11.96 -4.78
CA GLY A 403 12.35 11.47 -4.30
C GLY A 403 13.35 12.59 -4.00
N ALA A 404 14.57 12.51 -4.52
CA ALA A 404 15.63 13.47 -4.22
C ALA A 404 15.41 14.88 -4.82
N HIS A 405 14.45 15.02 -5.72
CA HIS A 405 14.09 16.31 -6.35
C HIS A 405 12.79 16.90 -5.79
N GLN A 406 12.24 16.29 -4.75
CA GLN A 406 11.05 16.79 -4.09
C GLN A 406 11.36 18.09 -3.38
N ILE A 407 10.57 19.13 -3.68
CA ILE A 407 10.64 20.43 -3.01
C ILE A 407 9.64 20.48 -1.84
N PRO A 408 9.93 21.25 -0.76
CA PRO A 408 8.95 21.56 0.26
C PRO A 408 7.74 22.28 -0.32
N PHE A 409 6.55 22.06 0.22
CA PHE A 409 5.33 22.73 -0.25
C PHE A 409 5.44 24.26 -0.19
N ALA A 410 6.13 24.81 0.79
CA ALA A 410 6.41 26.24 0.91
C ALA A 410 7.15 26.82 -0.31
N GLN A 411 7.87 26.02 -1.08
CA GLN A 411 8.58 26.45 -2.29
C GLN A 411 7.76 26.30 -3.59
N VAL A 412 6.55 25.74 -3.49
CA VAL A 412 5.64 25.66 -4.64
C VAL A 412 5.14 27.07 -4.98
N PRO A 413 5.11 27.47 -6.27
CA PRO A 413 4.51 28.73 -6.69
C PRO A 413 3.06 28.86 -6.21
N VAL A 414 2.70 30.04 -5.70
CA VAL A 414 1.40 30.25 -5.04
C VAL A 414 0.20 29.97 -5.95
N ASP A 415 0.31 30.29 -7.24
CA ASP A 415 -0.74 29.98 -8.22
C ASP A 415 -1.01 28.46 -8.35
N LYS A 416 0.06 27.65 -8.38
CA LYS A 416 -0.06 26.19 -8.42
C LYS A 416 -0.54 25.62 -7.10
N ALA A 417 -0.02 26.12 -5.99
CA ALA A 417 -0.45 25.73 -4.65
C ALA A 417 -1.94 26.04 -4.43
N ALA A 418 -2.39 27.23 -4.86
CA ALA A 418 -3.80 27.63 -4.77
C ALA A 418 -4.70 26.71 -5.62
N ALA A 419 -4.30 26.39 -6.84
CA ALA A 419 -5.06 25.48 -7.70
C ALA A 419 -5.20 24.09 -7.06
N TYR A 420 -4.11 23.54 -6.52
CA TYR A 420 -4.07 22.24 -5.83
C TYR A 420 -4.93 22.25 -4.56
N SER A 421 -4.69 23.19 -3.64
CA SER A 421 -5.36 23.21 -2.33
C SER A 421 -6.85 23.55 -2.43
N CYS A 422 -7.24 24.43 -3.36
CA CYS A 422 -8.65 24.68 -3.65
C CYS A 422 -9.33 23.44 -4.25
N GLU A 423 -8.62 22.72 -5.13
CA GLU A 423 -9.14 21.48 -5.68
C GLU A 423 -9.37 20.44 -4.60
N ASP A 424 -8.45 20.28 -3.63
CA ASP A 424 -8.57 19.31 -2.54
C ASP A 424 -9.77 19.61 -1.63
N SER A 425 -9.97 20.85 -1.22
CA SER A 425 -11.15 21.23 -0.41
C SER A 425 -12.47 21.13 -1.19
N ASP A 426 -12.49 21.49 -2.49
CA ASP A 426 -13.66 21.34 -3.36
C ASP A 426 -13.98 19.85 -3.62
N GLN A 427 -12.99 19.03 -3.92
CA GLN A 427 -13.17 17.59 -4.08
C GLN A 427 -13.62 16.89 -2.80
N THR A 428 -13.12 17.35 -1.63
CA THR A 428 -13.58 16.86 -0.33
C THR A 428 -15.07 17.10 -0.14
N LEU A 429 -15.57 18.27 -0.54
CA LEU A 429 -16.99 18.60 -0.47
C LEU A 429 -17.82 17.77 -1.47
N ASP A 430 -17.34 17.60 -2.71
CA ASP A 430 -18.00 16.76 -3.72
C ASP A 430 -18.07 15.29 -3.29
N VAL A 431 -16.97 14.73 -2.75
CA VAL A 431 -16.94 13.35 -2.22
C VAL A 431 -17.91 13.19 -1.07
N HIS A 432 -17.98 14.17 -0.14
CA HIS A 432 -18.98 14.16 0.94
C HIS A 432 -20.40 14.11 0.39
N ASN A 433 -20.71 14.95 -0.59
CA ASN A 433 -22.04 15.01 -1.20
C ASN A 433 -22.43 13.68 -1.90
N ALA A 434 -21.44 12.94 -2.38
CA ALA A 434 -21.66 11.60 -2.95
C ALA A 434 -21.82 10.50 -1.88
N LEU A 435 -21.02 10.53 -0.81
CA LEU A 435 -20.99 9.45 0.19
C LEU A 435 -22.03 9.61 1.30
N TRP A 436 -22.32 10.83 1.72
CA TRP A 436 -23.21 11.10 2.85
C TRP A 436 -24.63 10.57 2.66
N PRO A 437 -25.28 10.72 1.49
CA PRO A 437 -26.59 10.13 1.24
C PRO A 437 -26.61 8.60 1.39
N LEU A 438 -25.52 7.91 1.01
CA LEU A 438 -25.38 6.46 1.14
C LEU A 438 -25.35 6.04 2.61
N LEU A 439 -24.65 6.79 3.46
CA LEU A 439 -24.63 6.57 4.91
C LEU A 439 -25.98 6.88 5.55
N GLN A 440 -26.65 7.94 5.11
CA GLN A 440 -27.98 8.29 5.62
C GLN A 440 -29.06 7.27 5.29
N ALA A 441 -28.90 6.54 4.17
CA ALA A 441 -29.84 5.51 3.74
C ALA A 441 -29.75 4.20 4.57
N ASP A 442 -28.67 3.99 5.34
CA ASP A 442 -28.46 2.81 6.15
C ASP A 442 -28.18 3.18 7.62
N ASP A 443 -29.15 3.02 8.49
CA ASP A 443 -29.06 3.41 9.90
C ASP A 443 -27.92 2.72 10.64
N LYS A 444 -27.54 1.49 10.26
CA LYS A 444 -26.42 0.77 10.89
C LYS A 444 -25.07 1.37 10.47
N LEU A 445 -24.89 1.61 9.17
CA LEU A 445 -23.65 2.23 8.67
C LEU A 445 -23.52 3.66 9.20
N ARG A 446 -24.62 4.41 9.26
CA ARG A 446 -24.63 5.73 9.88
C ARG A 446 -24.20 5.69 11.34
N PHE A 447 -24.73 4.75 12.13
CA PHE A 447 -24.32 4.57 13.52
C PHE A 447 -22.82 4.27 13.66
N ILE A 448 -22.27 3.38 12.81
CA ILE A 448 -20.84 3.08 12.81
C ILE A 448 -20.03 4.32 12.45
N TYR A 449 -20.48 5.11 11.47
CA TYR A 449 -19.80 6.35 11.08
C TYR A 449 -19.80 7.39 12.19
N GLU A 450 -20.94 7.60 12.89
CA GLU A 450 -21.02 8.48 14.04
C GLU A 450 -20.09 8.05 15.17
N LEU A 451 -19.95 6.73 15.38
CA LEU A 451 -18.99 6.15 16.32
C LEU A 451 -17.53 6.44 15.90
N GLU A 452 -17.21 6.34 14.61
CA GLU A 452 -15.87 6.65 14.09
C GLU A 452 -15.51 8.14 14.25
N ILE A 453 -16.45 9.04 14.02
CA ILE A 453 -16.25 10.49 14.25
C ILE A 453 -16.01 10.76 15.75
N ALA A 454 -16.82 10.18 16.63
CA ALA A 454 -16.64 10.31 18.09
C ALA A 454 -15.29 9.72 18.54
N SER A 455 -14.89 8.59 17.95
CA SER A 455 -13.59 7.95 18.21
C SER A 455 -12.43 8.83 17.73
N SER A 456 -12.56 9.49 16.58
CA SER A 456 -11.56 10.42 16.05
C SER A 456 -11.28 11.56 17.04
N GLU A 457 -12.32 12.09 17.69
CA GLU A 457 -12.18 13.12 18.74
C GLU A 457 -11.38 12.58 19.94
N ALA A 458 -11.71 11.38 20.40
CA ALA A 458 -11.01 10.76 21.54
C ALA A 458 -9.54 10.46 21.18
N LEU A 459 -9.29 9.95 19.99
CA LEU A 459 -7.93 9.64 19.50
C LEU A 459 -7.08 10.90 19.34
N TYR A 460 -7.65 11.98 18.78
CA TYR A 460 -6.97 13.26 18.72
C TYR A 460 -6.45 13.71 20.09
N ARG A 461 -7.28 13.61 21.15
CA ARG A 461 -6.88 13.97 22.52
C ARG A 461 -5.80 13.05 23.07
N ILE A 462 -5.88 11.73 22.81
CA ILE A 462 -4.87 10.75 23.23
C ILE A 462 -3.54 11.05 22.54
N GLU A 463 -3.57 11.26 21.23
CA GLU A 463 -2.39 11.58 20.42
C GLU A 463 -1.75 12.88 20.88
N ARG A 464 -2.56 13.91 21.13
CA ARG A 464 -2.09 15.22 21.59
C ARG A 464 -1.47 15.18 22.99
N ASN A 465 -2.00 14.34 23.88
CA ASN A 465 -1.41 14.10 25.20
C ASN A 465 -0.08 13.36 25.12
N GLY A 466 0.04 12.38 24.25
CA GLY A 466 1.21 11.54 24.15
C GLY A 466 1.53 10.77 25.44
N VAL A 467 2.65 10.07 25.46
CA VAL A 467 3.12 9.29 26.62
C VAL A 467 4.51 9.75 27.03
N LEU A 468 4.70 9.98 28.35
CA LEU A 468 6.00 10.38 28.92
C LEU A 468 6.97 9.21 28.90
N ILE A 469 8.20 9.47 28.46
CA ILE A 469 9.27 8.47 28.47
C ILE A 469 10.47 8.95 29.29
N ASP A 470 11.16 7.98 29.89
CA ASP A 470 12.45 8.17 30.56
C ASP A 470 13.59 7.90 29.56
N ALA A 471 14.07 8.96 28.91
CA ALA A 471 15.16 8.88 27.94
C ALA A 471 16.46 8.34 28.52
N PRO A 472 16.90 8.68 29.77
CA PRO A 472 18.04 8.06 30.42
C PRO A 472 17.94 6.55 30.55
N THR A 473 16.79 6.01 30.94
CA THR A 473 16.54 4.57 31.00
C THR A 473 16.67 3.91 29.63
N LEU A 474 16.12 4.50 28.57
CA LEU A 474 16.28 3.99 27.19
C LEU A 474 17.74 4.02 26.75
N ALA A 475 18.48 5.08 27.05
CA ALA A 475 19.89 5.20 26.69
C ALA A 475 20.77 4.13 27.40
N ALA A 476 20.51 3.86 28.69
CA ALA A 476 21.18 2.79 29.42
C ALA A 476 20.91 1.41 28.82
N GLN A 477 19.65 1.12 28.51
CA GLN A 477 19.23 -0.13 27.83
C GLN A 477 19.87 -0.24 26.46
N SER A 478 19.89 0.84 25.67
CA SER A 478 20.50 0.86 24.34
C SER A 478 22.00 0.53 24.39
N HIS A 479 22.70 1.06 25.41
CA HIS A 479 24.12 0.76 25.62
C HIS A 479 24.34 -0.73 25.94
N GLU A 480 23.57 -1.30 26.87
CA GLU A 480 23.64 -2.72 27.23
C GLU A 480 23.35 -3.64 26.05
N LEU A 481 22.29 -3.31 25.28
CA LEU A 481 21.94 -4.05 24.05
C LEU A 481 23.09 -3.97 23.04
N GLY A 482 23.70 -2.79 22.86
CA GLY A 482 24.85 -2.62 21.98
C GLY A 482 26.04 -3.47 22.36
N GLN A 483 26.35 -3.58 23.65
CA GLN A 483 27.43 -4.46 24.16
C GLN A 483 27.10 -5.93 23.85
N ARG A 484 25.87 -6.37 24.10
CA ARG A 484 25.45 -7.75 23.81
C ARG A 484 25.49 -8.09 22.33
N ILE A 485 25.06 -7.15 21.46
CA ILE A 485 25.14 -7.28 20.01
C ILE A 485 26.59 -7.49 19.55
N LEU A 486 27.54 -6.67 20.02
CA LEU A 486 28.97 -6.81 19.70
C LEU A 486 29.54 -8.15 20.18
N GLN A 487 29.11 -8.61 21.36
CA GLN A 487 29.51 -9.92 21.85
C GLN A 487 28.98 -11.04 20.94
N LEU A 488 27.72 -10.97 20.51
CA LEU A 488 27.12 -11.96 19.61
C LEU A 488 27.78 -11.97 18.22
N GLU A 489 28.20 -10.81 17.70
CA GLU A 489 28.98 -10.72 16.49
C GLU A 489 30.33 -11.45 16.64
N THR A 490 31.02 -11.23 17.75
CA THR A 490 32.28 -11.92 18.04
C THR A 490 32.08 -13.43 18.14
N GLU A 491 31.10 -13.89 18.92
CA GLU A 491 30.73 -15.30 19.05
C GLU A 491 30.37 -15.93 17.68
N ALA A 492 29.64 -15.18 16.81
CA ALA A 492 29.30 -15.64 15.48
C ALA A 492 30.53 -15.77 14.56
N TYR A 493 31.48 -14.83 14.64
CA TYR A 493 32.73 -14.88 13.89
C TYR A 493 33.62 -16.04 14.32
N GLU A 494 33.68 -16.32 15.61
CA GLU A 494 34.43 -17.48 16.16
C GLU A 494 33.85 -18.79 15.64
N ILE A 495 32.51 -18.97 15.66
CA ILE A 495 31.84 -20.17 15.16
C ILE A 495 32.04 -20.29 13.65
N ALA A 496 31.92 -19.20 12.92
CA ALA A 496 32.10 -19.17 11.46
C ALA A 496 33.58 -19.29 11.04
N GLY A 497 34.53 -19.00 11.96
CA GLY A 497 35.97 -18.97 11.68
C GLY A 497 36.39 -17.81 10.77
N GLN A 498 35.58 -16.80 10.61
CA GLN A 498 35.86 -15.56 9.86
C GLN A 498 34.81 -14.47 10.15
N PRO A 499 35.19 -13.18 10.00
CA PRO A 499 34.22 -12.08 10.01
C PRO A 499 33.29 -12.15 8.79
N PHE A 500 32.02 -11.77 8.98
CA PHE A 500 31.04 -11.64 7.92
C PHE A 500 29.91 -10.70 8.35
N ASN A 501 29.11 -10.23 7.41
CA ASN A 501 27.96 -9.38 7.73
C ASN A 501 26.74 -10.24 8.12
N LEU A 502 26.37 -10.22 9.42
CA LEU A 502 25.25 -10.97 10.00
C LEU A 502 23.88 -10.56 9.42
N SER A 503 23.81 -9.38 8.79
CA SER A 503 22.59 -8.88 8.13
C SER A 503 22.54 -9.20 6.64
N SER A 504 23.57 -9.82 6.05
CA SER A 504 23.63 -10.16 4.63
C SER A 504 23.14 -11.59 4.36
N PRO A 505 21.95 -11.80 3.76
CA PRO A 505 21.45 -13.15 3.44
C PRO A 505 22.40 -13.93 2.55
N LYS A 506 23.14 -13.26 1.66
CA LYS A 506 24.12 -13.88 0.78
C LYS A 506 25.29 -14.46 1.56
N GLN A 507 25.94 -13.65 2.42
CA GLN A 507 27.06 -14.09 3.23
C GLN A 507 26.65 -15.17 4.23
N LEU A 508 25.45 -15.05 4.83
CA LEU A 508 24.89 -16.09 5.67
C LEU A 508 24.71 -17.41 4.92
N GLY A 509 24.20 -17.36 3.70
CA GLY A 509 24.05 -18.55 2.86
C GLY A 509 25.39 -19.22 2.57
N GLU A 510 26.43 -18.47 2.27
CA GLU A 510 27.80 -18.97 2.06
C GLU A 510 28.36 -19.61 3.35
N ILE A 511 28.19 -18.97 4.51
CA ILE A 511 28.66 -19.52 5.79
C ILE A 511 27.89 -20.78 6.17
N PHE A 512 26.57 -20.77 6.13
CA PHE A 512 25.73 -21.89 6.58
C PHE A 512 25.87 -23.12 5.70
N PHE A 513 25.69 -22.92 4.40
CA PHE A 513 25.49 -24.03 3.48
C PHE A 513 26.79 -24.48 2.81
N ASP A 514 27.71 -23.54 2.51
CA ASP A 514 28.95 -23.87 1.80
C ASP A 514 30.10 -24.15 2.79
N LYS A 515 30.23 -23.37 3.87
CA LYS A 515 31.34 -23.54 4.82
C LYS A 515 31.03 -24.52 5.95
N LEU A 516 29.87 -24.37 6.58
CA LEU A 516 29.47 -25.19 7.74
C LEU A 516 28.66 -26.43 7.35
N GLY A 517 28.27 -26.57 6.07
CA GLY A 517 27.59 -27.76 5.56
C GLY A 517 26.20 -28.02 6.13
N MET A 518 25.51 -26.95 6.61
CA MET A 518 24.16 -27.08 7.17
C MET A 518 23.14 -27.48 6.08
N PRO A 519 22.06 -28.19 6.41
CA PRO A 519 21.04 -28.58 5.43
C PRO A 519 20.25 -27.36 4.94
N VAL A 520 19.91 -27.37 3.64
CA VAL A 520 19.04 -26.35 3.05
C VAL A 520 17.59 -26.68 3.38
N VAL A 521 17.00 -25.93 4.31
CA VAL A 521 15.62 -26.14 4.78
C VAL A 521 14.59 -25.59 3.79
N LYS A 522 14.87 -24.43 3.17
CA LYS A 522 13.93 -23.70 2.31
C LYS A 522 14.68 -22.92 1.24
N LYS A 523 14.04 -22.74 0.07
CA LYS A 523 14.52 -21.86 -0.98
C LYS A 523 13.58 -20.68 -1.16
N THR A 524 14.12 -19.53 -1.55
CA THR A 524 13.33 -18.35 -1.92
C THR A 524 12.60 -18.57 -3.25
N ALA A 525 11.66 -17.68 -3.59
CA ALA A 525 10.97 -17.72 -4.88
C ALA A 525 11.92 -17.65 -6.09
N THR A 526 13.09 -17.05 -5.93
CA THR A 526 14.15 -16.97 -6.94
C THR A 526 15.10 -18.18 -6.93
N GLY A 527 14.81 -19.21 -6.11
CA GLY A 527 15.62 -20.43 -6.02
C GLY A 527 16.86 -20.31 -5.11
N ALA A 528 17.16 -19.16 -4.54
CA ALA A 528 18.26 -18.98 -3.59
C ALA A 528 17.96 -19.69 -2.25
N ARG A 529 19.01 -20.10 -1.54
CA ARG A 529 18.87 -20.71 -0.21
C ARG A 529 18.40 -19.66 0.81
N SER A 530 17.27 -19.93 1.46
CA SER A 530 16.70 -18.97 2.43
C SER A 530 17.46 -18.99 3.75
N THR A 531 17.58 -17.80 4.36
CA THR A 531 18.10 -17.60 5.72
C THR A 531 17.08 -16.76 6.53
N ASP A 532 15.79 -16.92 6.22
CA ASP A 532 14.71 -16.27 6.95
C ASP A 532 14.58 -16.83 8.39
N GLU A 533 13.72 -16.18 9.19
CA GLU A 533 13.55 -16.50 10.62
C GLU A 533 13.12 -17.97 10.81
N GLU A 534 12.20 -18.47 9.97
CA GLU A 534 11.74 -19.87 10.03
C GLU A 534 12.86 -20.87 9.77
N VAL A 535 13.77 -20.58 8.82
CA VAL A 535 14.95 -21.41 8.55
C VAL A 535 15.94 -21.37 9.70
N LEU A 536 16.17 -20.17 10.27
CA LEU A 536 17.06 -20.01 11.41
C LEU A 536 16.53 -20.73 12.66
N GLU A 537 15.24 -20.64 12.96
CA GLU A 537 14.60 -21.36 14.07
C GLU A 537 14.81 -22.86 13.94
N LYS A 538 14.58 -23.41 12.74
CA LYS A 538 14.75 -24.84 12.50
C LYS A 538 16.21 -25.28 12.59
N LEU A 539 17.14 -24.49 12.06
CA LEU A 539 18.56 -24.80 12.15
C LEU A 539 19.13 -24.62 13.56
N ALA A 540 18.53 -23.74 14.37
CA ALA A 540 18.94 -23.50 15.75
C ALA A 540 18.72 -24.70 16.69
N GLU A 541 17.87 -25.66 16.30
CA GLU A 541 17.68 -26.90 17.04
C GLU A 541 18.99 -27.74 17.08
N ASP A 542 19.77 -27.72 15.98
CA ASP A 542 20.95 -28.56 15.82
C ASP A 542 22.28 -27.79 15.77
N TYR A 543 22.23 -26.47 15.48
CA TYR A 543 23.41 -25.65 15.23
C TYR A 543 23.45 -24.38 16.07
N PRO A 544 24.60 -24.02 16.69
CA PRO A 544 24.70 -22.88 17.58
C PRO A 544 24.67 -21.53 16.85
N LEU A 545 25.19 -21.42 15.62
CA LEU A 545 25.27 -20.14 14.90
C LEU A 545 23.90 -19.56 14.54
N PRO A 546 22.92 -20.33 14.03
CA PRO A 546 21.56 -19.82 13.82
C PRO A 546 20.89 -19.28 15.08
N ALA A 547 21.08 -19.92 16.25
CA ALA A 547 20.55 -19.44 17.52
C ALA A 547 21.14 -18.07 17.90
N LYS A 548 22.46 -17.88 17.72
CA LYS A 548 23.12 -16.58 17.94
C LYS A 548 22.61 -15.50 17.00
N LEU A 549 22.33 -15.85 15.75
CA LEU A 549 21.79 -14.92 14.76
C LEU A 549 20.34 -14.51 15.07
N LEU A 550 19.50 -15.41 15.56
CA LEU A 550 18.15 -15.08 16.01
C LEU A 550 18.20 -14.09 17.18
N GLU A 551 19.06 -14.34 18.19
CA GLU A 551 19.27 -13.43 19.29
C GLU A 551 19.78 -12.06 18.80
N HIS A 552 20.81 -12.05 17.96
CA HIS A 552 21.39 -10.84 17.36
C HIS A 552 20.32 -10.01 16.62
N ARG A 553 19.55 -10.63 15.71
CA ARG A 553 18.49 -9.95 14.94
C ARG A 553 17.42 -9.36 15.86
N SER A 554 17.02 -10.12 16.89
CA SER A 554 16.04 -9.66 17.87
C SER A 554 16.53 -8.43 18.61
N LEU A 555 17.79 -8.45 19.10
CA LEU A 555 18.37 -7.32 19.85
C LEU A 555 18.63 -6.10 18.96
N VAL A 556 19.12 -6.28 17.74
CA VAL A 556 19.31 -5.19 16.77
C VAL A 556 17.98 -4.50 16.44
N LYS A 557 16.93 -5.29 16.21
CA LYS A 557 15.59 -4.76 15.97
C LYS A 557 15.05 -4.01 17.18
N LEU A 558 15.21 -4.58 18.37
CA LEU A 558 14.78 -3.96 19.64
C LEU A 558 15.50 -2.63 19.86
N LYS A 559 16.82 -2.62 19.71
CA LYS A 559 17.65 -1.43 19.85
C LYS A 559 17.25 -0.35 18.83
N GLY A 560 17.27 -0.67 17.55
CA GLY A 560 17.01 0.30 16.49
C GLY A 560 15.57 0.82 16.46
N THR A 561 14.58 -0.01 16.81
CA THR A 561 13.17 0.39 16.76
C THR A 561 12.72 1.13 18.01
N TYR A 562 13.21 0.76 19.18
CA TYR A 562 12.70 1.28 20.44
C TYR A 562 13.74 2.08 21.23
N THR A 563 14.85 1.49 21.68
CA THR A 563 15.72 2.18 22.63
C THR A 563 16.45 3.39 22.04
N ASP A 564 16.84 3.32 20.76
CA ASP A 564 17.46 4.45 20.07
C ASP A 564 16.42 5.46 19.57
N LYS A 565 15.34 4.98 18.97
CA LYS A 565 14.41 5.81 18.21
C LYS A 565 13.39 6.54 19.10
N LEU A 566 12.86 5.89 20.15
CA LEU A 566 11.83 6.51 20.99
C LEU A 566 12.30 7.79 21.67
N ALA A 567 13.55 7.81 22.17
CA ALA A 567 14.11 9.00 22.79
C ALA A 567 14.22 10.19 21.83
N GLN A 568 14.52 9.91 20.55
CA GLN A 568 14.62 10.93 19.49
C GLN A 568 13.26 11.46 19.04
N LEU A 569 12.21 10.63 19.12
CA LEU A 569 10.84 11.00 18.75
C LEU A 569 10.13 11.83 19.82
N ALA A 570 10.62 11.80 21.05
CA ALA A 570 10.03 12.61 22.12
C ALA A 570 10.12 14.11 21.78
N LEU A 571 9.03 14.83 21.97
CA LEU A 571 9.03 16.28 21.81
C LEU A 571 9.88 16.91 22.91
N PRO A 572 10.92 17.70 22.60
CA PRO A 572 11.81 18.30 23.61
C PRO A 572 11.08 19.10 24.68
N ARG A 573 9.98 19.78 24.30
CA ARG A 573 9.16 20.61 25.19
C ARG A 573 8.45 19.82 26.28
N THR A 574 8.05 18.56 26.00
CA THR A 574 7.20 17.76 26.89
C THR A 574 7.85 16.48 27.40
N GLY A 575 8.91 15.99 26.73
CA GLY A 575 9.49 14.67 26.95
C GLY A 575 8.54 13.53 26.58
N ARG A 576 7.50 13.81 25.78
CA ARG A 576 6.47 12.83 25.42
C ARG A 576 6.62 12.37 23.98
N VAL A 577 6.32 11.12 23.76
CA VAL A 577 6.18 10.49 22.45
C VAL A 577 4.71 10.54 22.06
N HIS A 578 4.46 10.91 20.82
CA HIS A 578 3.12 11.02 20.24
C HIS A 578 3.03 10.03 19.09
N THR A 579 2.16 9.04 19.21
CA THR A 579 1.85 8.10 18.12
C THR A 579 0.61 8.58 17.39
N HIS A 580 0.49 8.23 16.12
CA HIS A 580 -0.73 8.40 15.34
C HIS A 580 -1.56 7.11 15.40
N TYR A 581 -2.84 7.19 15.80
CA TYR A 581 -3.79 6.08 15.77
C TYR A 581 -4.64 6.16 14.51
N ALA A 582 -4.27 5.41 13.47
CA ALA A 582 -5.01 5.35 12.22
C ALA A 582 -6.26 4.46 12.35
N GLN A 583 -7.42 5.00 11.96
CA GLN A 583 -8.71 4.31 11.95
C GLN A 583 -8.94 3.56 10.63
N ALA A 584 -8.64 4.19 9.50
CA ALA A 584 -8.98 3.71 8.16
C ALA A 584 -7.88 2.80 7.53
N VAL A 585 -7.27 1.92 8.32
CA VAL A 585 -6.20 1.00 7.86
C VAL A 585 -6.61 -0.44 7.98
N ALA A 586 -7.03 -0.88 9.16
CA ALA A 586 -7.42 -2.27 9.40
C ALA A 586 -8.86 -2.51 8.96
N VAL A 587 -9.07 -3.42 8.01
CA VAL A 587 -10.42 -3.77 7.52
C VAL A 587 -11.37 -4.32 8.60
N THR A 588 -10.83 -4.72 9.74
CA THR A 588 -11.58 -5.27 10.88
C THR A 588 -12.10 -4.21 11.86
N GLY A 589 -11.82 -2.94 11.67
CA GLY A 589 -12.15 -1.86 12.61
C GLY A 589 -11.16 -1.69 13.77
N ARG A 590 -10.03 -2.40 13.76
CA ARG A 590 -8.96 -2.19 14.75
C ARG A 590 -8.17 -0.93 14.41
N LEU A 591 -7.66 -0.25 15.44
CA LEU A 591 -6.72 0.86 15.26
C LEU A 591 -5.32 0.34 14.88
N SER A 592 -4.60 1.12 14.10
CA SER A 592 -3.17 0.94 13.84
C SER A 592 -2.41 2.07 14.50
N SER A 593 -1.33 1.77 15.22
CA SER A 593 -0.44 2.76 15.84
C SER A 593 0.80 2.93 14.96
N ASN A 594 1.05 4.17 14.53
CA ASN A 594 2.15 4.48 13.61
C ASN A 594 2.99 5.65 14.16
N ASP A 595 4.22 5.72 13.77
CA ASP A 595 5.18 6.80 13.97
C ASP A 595 5.28 7.38 15.40
N PRO A 596 5.60 6.55 16.42
CA PRO A 596 6.03 5.15 16.34
C PRO A 596 4.90 4.14 16.59
N ASN A 597 5.09 2.88 16.16
CA ASN A 597 4.16 1.81 16.48
C ASN A 597 4.35 1.37 17.96
N LEU A 598 3.46 1.83 18.84
CA LEU A 598 3.47 1.48 20.26
C LEU A 598 2.69 0.20 20.58
N GLN A 599 1.91 -0.36 19.63
CA GLN A 599 1.18 -1.63 19.82
C GLN A 599 2.11 -2.85 19.78
N ASN A 600 3.30 -2.72 19.19
CA ASN A 600 4.24 -3.81 18.99
C ASN A 600 5.43 -3.80 19.97
N ILE A 601 5.34 -3.07 21.09
CA ILE A 601 6.39 -3.10 22.12
C ILE A 601 6.51 -4.53 22.66
N PRO A 602 7.70 -5.16 22.59
CA PRO A 602 7.87 -6.56 22.94
C PRO A 602 7.54 -6.84 24.40
N ILE A 603 6.94 -8.01 24.66
CA ILE A 603 6.58 -8.47 26.01
C ILE A 603 7.09 -9.88 26.32
N ARG A 604 7.50 -10.64 25.30
CA ARG A 604 7.85 -12.05 25.46
C ARG A 604 9.26 -12.24 26.06
N THR A 605 10.22 -11.43 25.62
CA THR A 605 11.60 -11.50 26.12
C THR A 605 11.85 -10.56 27.32
N PRO A 606 12.80 -10.86 28.19
CA PRO A 606 13.18 -9.97 29.29
C PRO A 606 13.61 -8.60 28.80
N GLU A 607 14.43 -8.54 27.77
CA GLU A 607 14.94 -7.29 27.17
C GLU A 607 13.80 -6.46 26.58
N GLY A 608 12.85 -7.11 25.89
CA GLY A 608 11.66 -6.45 25.36
C GLY A 608 10.77 -5.87 26.46
N ARG A 609 10.60 -6.60 27.58
CA ARG A 609 9.83 -6.10 28.73
C ARG A 609 10.48 -4.89 29.38
N ARG A 610 11.80 -4.81 29.40
CA ARG A 610 12.54 -3.65 29.98
C ARG A 610 12.27 -2.35 29.22
N VAL A 611 11.98 -2.39 27.90
CA VAL A 611 11.59 -1.20 27.14
C VAL A 611 10.37 -0.54 27.76
N ARG A 612 9.44 -1.32 28.33
CA ARG A 612 8.21 -0.80 28.99
C ARG A 612 8.52 -0.01 30.26
N GLU A 613 9.64 -0.26 30.92
CA GLU A 613 10.07 0.46 32.13
C GLU A 613 10.35 1.94 31.85
N ALA A 614 10.67 2.28 30.59
CA ALA A 614 10.90 3.65 30.17
C ALA A 614 9.60 4.46 29.94
N PHE A 615 8.44 3.81 29.91
CA PHE A 615 7.14 4.50 29.85
C PHE A 615 6.71 4.80 31.29
N VAL A 616 6.71 6.07 31.64
CA VAL A 616 6.54 6.53 33.02
C VAL A 616 5.37 7.49 33.18
N ALA A 617 4.82 7.56 34.37
CA ALA A 617 3.83 8.57 34.72
C ALA A 617 4.53 9.81 35.30
N PRO A 618 3.96 11.03 35.13
CA PRO A 618 4.42 12.20 35.84
C PRO A 618 4.38 12.03 37.38
N ALA A 619 5.15 12.83 38.10
CA ALA A 619 5.15 12.80 39.55
C ALA A 619 3.74 12.92 40.15
N GLY A 620 3.43 12.06 41.11
CA GLY A 620 2.11 11.98 41.73
C GLY A 620 1.00 11.29 40.92
N ARG A 621 1.36 10.70 39.78
CA ARG A 621 0.44 9.92 38.93
C ARG A 621 0.96 8.49 38.75
N VAL A 622 0.08 7.63 38.25
CA VAL A 622 0.40 6.23 37.92
C VAL A 622 -0.08 5.90 36.52
N ILE A 623 0.55 4.92 35.89
CA ILE A 623 0.03 4.30 34.66
C ILE A 623 -1.02 3.26 35.09
N ALA A 624 -2.23 3.40 34.58
CA ALA A 624 -3.27 2.39 34.71
C ALA A 624 -3.41 1.62 33.40
N SER A 625 -3.41 0.28 33.49
CA SER A 625 -3.67 -0.60 32.35
C SER A 625 -4.94 -1.40 32.63
N ALA A 626 -5.87 -1.34 31.70
CA ALA A 626 -7.11 -2.10 31.74
C ALA A 626 -7.27 -2.91 30.45
N ASP A 627 -7.60 -4.18 30.60
CA ASP A 627 -7.83 -5.10 29.48
C ASP A 627 -9.09 -5.92 29.68
N TYR A 628 -9.78 -6.22 28.61
CA TYR A 628 -10.96 -7.07 28.66
C TYR A 628 -10.57 -8.54 28.84
N SER A 629 -11.06 -9.17 29.91
CA SER A 629 -10.80 -10.59 30.16
C SER A 629 -11.54 -11.48 29.16
N GLN A 630 -10.79 -12.12 28.25
CA GLN A 630 -11.28 -13.11 27.27
C GLN A 630 -12.44 -12.59 26.42
N ILE A 631 -12.43 -11.31 26.03
CA ILE A 631 -13.57 -10.65 25.36
C ILE A 631 -14.00 -11.38 24.08
N GLU A 632 -13.06 -11.88 23.30
CA GLU A 632 -13.34 -12.59 22.03
C GLU A 632 -14.14 -13.88 22.28
N LEU A 633 -13.79 -14.64 23.33
CA LEU A 633 -14.54 -15.84 23.72
C LEU A 633 -15.93 -15.49 24.29
N ARG A 634 -16.07 -14.38 25.01
CA ARG A 634 -17.36 -13.89 25.51
C ARG A 634 -18.27 -13.45 24.36
N ILE A 635 -17.72 -12.75 23.37
CA ILE A 635 -18.44 -12.36 22.16
C ILE A 635 -18.85 -13.61 21.39
N MET A 636 -17.96 -14.58 21.21
CA MET A 636 -18.29 -15.86 20.55
C MET A 636 -19.39 -16.63 21.29
N ALA A 637 -19.34 -16.68 22.63
CA ALA A 637 -20.39 -17.30 23.42
C ALA A 637 -21.74 -16.63 23.20
N HIS A 638 -21.77 -15.30 23.17
CA HIS A 638 -22.99 -14.51 22.95
C HIS A 638 -23.56 -14.72 21.54
N LEU A 639 -22.70 -14.60 20.50
CA LEU A 639 -23.12 -14.69 19.10
C LEU A 639 -23.56 -16.11 18.70
N SER A 640 -22.82 -17.12 19.16
CA SER A 640 -23.15 -18.53 18.88
C SER A 640 -24.31 -19.08 19.70
N GLY A 641 -24.63 -18.45 20.83
CA GLY A 641 -25.59 -18.98 21.79
C GLY A 641 -25.18 -20.34 22.38
N ASP A 642 -23.91 -20.74 22.29
CA ASP A 642 -23.44 -22.04 22.76
C ASP A 642 -23.64 -22.21 24.26
N HIS A 643 -24.46 -23.16 24.65
CA HIS A 643 -24.86 -23.38 26.04
C HIS A 643 -23.67 -23.71 26.95
N SER A 644 -22.70 -24.48 26.47
CA SER A 644 -21.54 -24.90 27.26
C SER A 644 -20.60 -23.72 27.51
N LEU A 645 -20.41 -22.90 26.50
CA LEU A 645 -19.56 -21.73 26.59
C LEU A 645 -20.20 -20.62 27.44
N LEU A 646 -21.52 -20.38 27.27
CA LEU A 646 -22.28 -19.44 28.10
C LEU A 646 -22.29 -19.87 29.56
N HIS A 647 -22.53 -21.17 29.84
CA HIS A 647 -22.51 -21.70 31.19
C HIS A 647 -21.14 -21.50 31.86
N ALA A 648 -20.05 -21.77 31.14
CA ALA A 648 -18.71 -21.59 31.68
C ALA A 648 -18.46 -20.13 32.10
N PHE A 649 -18.91 -19.16 31.33
CA PHE A 649 -18.76 -17.74 31.70
C PHE A 649 -19.68 -17.31 32.84
N HIS A 650 -20.95 -17.77 32.87
CA HIS A 650 -21.89 -17.47 33.96
C HIS A 650 -21.45 -18.09 35.30
N ALA A 651 -20.85 -19.28 35.24
CA ALA A 651 -20.33 -19.95 36.44
C ALA A 651 -18.92 -19.44 36.85
N GLY A 652 -18.34 -18.48 36.12
CA GLY A 652 -17.02 -17.96 36.44
C GLY A 652 -15.87 -18.96 36.21
N LEU A 653 -16.11 -20.00 35.38
CA LEU A 653 -15.11 -21.03 35.10
C LEU A 653 -14.03 -20.51 34.16
N ASP A 654 -12.82 -21.03 34.32
CA ASP A 654 -11.71 -20.81 33.37
C ASP A 654 -11.99 -21.62 32.07
N VAL A 655 -12.46 -20.95 31.04
CA VAL A 655 -12.80 -21.57 29.75
C VAL A 655 -11.63 -22.33 29.13
N HIS A 656 -10.40 -21.81 29.27
CA HIS A 656 -9.21 -22.51 28.74
C HIS A 656 -8.93 -23.79 29.53
N ARG A 657 -9.19 -23.79 30.84
CA ARG A 657 -9.03 -24.95 31.69
C ARG A 657 -10.12 -25.98 31.41
N ALA A 658 -11.37 -25.54 31.23
CA ALA A 658 -12.48 -26.40 30.85
C ALA A 658 -12.24 -27.05 29.47
N THR A 659 -11.79 -26.29 28.49
CA THR A 659 -11.43 -26.84 27.16
C THR A 659 -10.28 -27.83 27.27
N ALA A 660 -9.26 -27.55 28.09
CA ALA A 660 -8.13 -28.46 28.31
C ALA A 660 -8.59 -29.79 28.90
N ALA A 661 -9.42 -29.74 29.94
CA ALA A 661 -9.96 -30.94 30.57
C ALA A 661 -10.64 -31.86 29.54
N GLU A 662 -11.48 -31.28 28.67
CA GLU A 662 -12.22 -32.02 27.65
C GLU A 662 -11.29 -32.56 26.54
N VAL A 663 -10.41 -31.72 26.00
CA VAL A 663 -9.51 -32.08 24.91
C VAL A 663 -8.52 -33.17 25.31
N PHE A 664 -7.98 -33.06 26.53
CA PHE A 664 -6.96 -34.01 27.03
C PHE A 664 -7.60 -35.18 27.85
N GLY A 665 -8.91 -35.14 28.13
CA GLY A 665 -9.60 -36.17 28.85
C GLY A 665 -9.16 -36.29 30.30
N VAL A 666 -8.93 -35.17 30.97
CA VAL A 666 -8.54 -35.08 32.39
C VAL A 666 -9.57 -34.29 33.20
N GLU A 667 -9.62 -34.49 34.51
CA GLU A 667 -10.45 -33.65 35.38
C GLU A 667 -9.97 -32.21 35.40
N VAL A 668 -10.86 -31.22 35.55
CA VAL A 668 -10.55 -29.79 35.49
C VAL A 668 -9.45 -29.42 36.50
N ASP A 669 -9.45 -30.05 37.68
CA ASP A 669 -8.47 -29.81 38.74
C ASP A 669 -7.07 -30.34 38.40
N GLN A 670 -7.01 -31.35 37.52
CA GLN A 670 -5.77 -32.00 37.09
C GLN A 670 -5.14 -31.37 35.86
N VAL A 671 -5.79 -30.38 35.27
CA VAL A 671 -5.25 -29.65 34.08
C VAL A 671 -3.95 -28.95 34.44
N THR A 672 -2.87 -29.31 33.74
CA THR A 672 -1.56 -28.67 33.88
C THR A 672 -1.55 -27.30 33.24
N SER A 673 -0.57 -26.46 33.62
CA SER A 673 -0.36 -25.14 33.01
C SER A 673 -0.06 -25.24 31.51
N GLU A 674 0.60 -26.31 31.08
CA GLU A 674 0.93 -26.56 29.68
C GLU A 674 -0.33 -26.95 28.89
N GLN A 675 -1.15 -27.86 29.40
CA GLN A 675 -2.43 -28.20 28.77
C GLN A 675 -3.36 -27.00 28.66
N ARG A 676 -3.41 -26.16 29.70
CA ARG A 676 -4.17 -24.91 29.67
C ARG A 676 -3.62 -23.94 28.59
N ARG A 677 -2.31 -23.87 28.41
CA ARG A 677 -1.67 -23.08 27.35
C ARG A 677 -2.05 -23.61 25.96
N TYR A 678 -2.04 -24.93 25.76
CA TYR A 678 -2.50 -25.56 24.52
C TYR A 678 -3.96 -25.28 24.25
N ALA A 679 -4.82 -25.39 25.25
CA ALA A 679 -6.24 -25.07 25.11
C ALA A 679 -6.46 -23.58 24.76
N LYS A 680 -5.63 -22.68 25.26
CA LYS A 680 -5.68 -21.26 24.85
C LYS A 680 -5.39 -21.11 23.36
N VAL A 681 -4.38 -21.80 22.82
CA VAL A 681 -4.05 -21.78 21.40
C VAL A 681 -5.18 -22.41 20.57
N ILE A 682 -5.78 -23.51 21.04
CA ILE A 682 -6.90 -24.17 20.38
C ILE A 682 -8.12 -23.24 20.34
N ASN A 683 -8.52 -22.67 21.48
CA ASN A 683 -9.69 -21.78 21.57
C ASN A 683 -9.59 -20.60 20.60
N PHE A 684 -8.47 -19.87 20.62
CA PHE A 684 -8.30 -18.72 19.73
C PHE A 684 -8.05 -19.14 18.28
N GLY A 685 -7.24 -20.16 18.06
CA GLY A 685 -6.93 -20.64 16.71
C GLY A 685 -8.18 -21.08 15.95
N LEU A 686 -9.08 -21.83 16.60
CA LEU A 686 -10.29 -22.34 15.95
C LEU A 686 -11.33 -21.25 15.71
N ILE A 687 -11.48 -20.29 16.60
CA ILE A 687 -12.35 -19.12 16.40
C ILE A 687 -11.90 -18.31 15.17
N TYR A 688 -10.58 -18.22 14.95
CA TYR A 688 -10.00 -17.57 13.78
C TYR A 688 -9.85 -18.47 12.54
N GLY A 689 -10.47 -19.66 12.54
CA GLY A 689 -10.49 -20.54 11.38
C GLY A 689 -9.19 -21.30 11.12
N MET A 690 -8.32 -21.47 12.12
CA MET A 690 -7.07 -22.21 11.98
C MET A 690 -7.32 -23.66 11.55
N SER A 691 -6.62 -24.09 10.50
CA SER A 691 -6.68 -25.46 10.01
C SER A 691 -5.94 -26.44 10.93
N SER A 692 -6.20 -27.76 10.76
CA SER A 692 -5.46 -28.80 11.48
C SER A 692 -3.94 -28.75 11.25
N PHE A 693 -3.51 -28.36 10.06
CA PHE A 693 -2.09 -28.13 9.76
C PHE A 693 -1.51 -26.95 10.55
N GLY A 694 -2.23 -25.82 10.58
CA GLY A 694 -1.81 -24.65 11.35
C GLY A 694 -1.77 -24.93 12.86
N LEU A 695 -2.76 -25.65 13.37
CA LEU A 695 -2.81 -26.05 14.79
C LEU A 695 -1.68 -27.01 15.14
N ALA A 696 -1.41 -28.00 14.29
CA ALA A 696 -0.30 -28.96 14.45
C ALA A 696 1.06 -28.24 14.54
N LYS A 697 1.31 -27.30 13.65
CA LYS A 697 2.53 -26.45 13.64
C LYS A 697 2.67 -25.63 14.93
N ASN A 698 1.59 -24.99 15.38
CA ASN A 698 1.61 -24.16 16.60
C ASN A 698 1.83 -24.96 17.89
N LEU A 699 1.35 -26.19 17.94
CA LEU A 699 1.44 -27.02 19.14
C LEU A 699 2.64 -28.00 19.07
N GLY A 700 3.33 -28.12 17.95
CA GLY A 700 4.41 -29.10 17.76
C GLY A 700 3.93 -30.55 17.80
N ILE A 701 2.73 -30.83 17.25
CA ILE A 701 2.09 -32.15 17.25
C ILE A 701 1.80 -32.63 15.83
N GLU A 702 1.47 -33.92 15.67
CA GLU A 702 1.02 -34.44 14.38
C GLU A 702 -0.30 -33.87 13.92
N THR A 703 -0.47 -33.63 12.62
CA THR A 703 -1.70 -33.07 12.02
C THR A 703 -2.93 -33.91 12.33
N LYS A 704 -2.80 -35.23 12.44
CA LYS A 704 -3.89 -36.12 12.82
C LYS A 704 -4.35 -35.91 14.26
N ALA A 705 -3.43 -35.67 15.17
CA ALA A 705 -3.75 -35.33 16.57
C ALA A 705 -4.44 -33.95 16.68
N ALA A 706 -3.93 -32.95 15.91
CA ALA A 706 -4.55 -31.66 15.81
C ALA A 706 -5.99 -31.73 15.28
N ALA A 707 -6.24 -32.55 14.25
CA ALA A 707 -7.61 -32.77 13.73
C ALA A 707 -8.53 -33.37 14.80
N ALA A 708 -8.07 -34.36 15.56
CA ALA A 708 -8.84 -34.95 16.66
C ALA A 708 -9.16 -33.93 17.76
N TYR A 709 -8.26 -32.97 18.04
CA TYR A 709 -8.52 -31.87 19.00
C TYR A 709 -9.57 -30.90 18.46
N ILE A 710 -9.56 -30.60 17.16
CA ILE A 710 -10.58 -29.77 16.51
C ILE A 710 -11.95 -30.42 16.60
N ASP A 711 -12.05 -31.73 16.32
CA ASP A 711 -13.30 -32.47 16.40
C ASP A 711 -13.87 -32.48 17.82
N LYS A 712 -13.03 -32.73 18.83
CA LYS A 712 -13.47 -32.68 20.25
C LYS A 712 -13.92 -31.25 20.65
N TYR A 713 -13.21 -30.23 20.19
CA TYR A 713 -13.60 -28.85 20.46
C TYR A 713 -15.01 -28.54 19.95
N PHE A 714 -15.29 -28.86 18.68
CA PHE A 714 -16.61 -28.64 18.09
C PHE A 714 -17.69 -29.57 18.57
N GLN A 715 -17.36 -30.77 19.10
CA GLN A 715 -18.28 -31.60 19.85
C GLN A 715 -18.68 -30.94 21.18
N ARG A 716 -17.73 -30.28 21.83
CA ARG A 716 -17.98 -29.55 23.09
C ARG A 716 -18.77 -28.27 22.88
N TYR A 717 -18.48 -27.55 21.78
CA TYR A 717 -19.06 -26.27 21.44
C TYR A 717 -19.77 -26.30 20.07
N PRO A 718 -20.87 -27.08 19.96
CA PRO A 718 -21.56 -27.24 18.67
C PRO A 718 -22.20 -25.96 18.18
N GLY A 719 -22.64 -25.07 19.08
CA GLY A 719 -23.16 -23.74 18.73
C GLY A 719 -22.13 -22.86 18.05
N VAL A 720 -20.85 -22.92 18.47
CA VAL A 720 -19.77 -22.19 17.83
C VAL A 720 -19.57 -22.67 16.40
N LYS A 721 -19.58 -24.00 16.18
CA LYS A 721 -19.46 -24.58 14.85
C LYS A 721 -20.58 -24.12 13.92
N GLN A 722 -21.83 -24.22 14.41
CA GLN A 722 -23.02 -23.81 13.65
C GLN A 722 -22.96 -22.35 13.28
N TYR A 723 -22.62 -21.44 14.21
CA TYR A 723 -22.46 -20.03 13.96
C TYR A 723 -21.40 -19.74 12.87
N MET A 724 -20.25 -20.42 12.90
CA MET A 724 -19.20 -20.27 11.90
C MET A 724 -19.66 -20.74 10.51
N ASP A 725 -20.35 -21.86 10.44
CA ASP A 725 -20.85 -22.43 9.18
C ASP A 725 -21.95 -21.53 8.58
N ASP A 726 -22.88 -21.03 9.41
CA ASP A 726 -23.94 -20.11 9.00
C ASP A 726 -23.36 -18.76 8.52
N THR A 727 -22.35 -18.22 9.22
CA THR A 727 -21.68 -16.98 8.84
C THR A 727 -20.98 -17.12 7.48
N LYS A 728 -20.29 -18.25 7.23
CA LYS A 728 -19.67 -18.53 5.93
C LYS A 728 -20.71 -18.67 4.81
N ALA A 729 -21.85 -19.30 5.09
CA ALA A 729 -22.93 -19.42 4.12
C ALA A 729 -23.55 -18.05 3.80
N ALA A 730 -23.80 -17.22 4.80
CA ALA A 730 -24.30 -15.87 4.65
C ALA A 730 -23.31 -14.99 3.87
N ALA A 731 -22.02 -15.07 4.20
CA ALA A 731 -20.97 -14.32 3.49
C ALA A 731 -20.93 -14.65 1.99
N LYS A 732 -21.10 -15.91 1.61
CA LYS A 732 -21.15 -16.32 0.19
C LYS A 732 -22.33 -15.71 -0.57
N SER A 733 -23.46 -15.50 0.09
CA SER A 733 -24.65 -14.92 -0.54
C SER A 733 -24.60 -13.40 -0.57
N MET A 734 -24.10 -12.76 0.49
CA MET A 734 -24.07 -11.30 0.64
C MET A 734 -22.81 -10.64 0.10
N GLY A 735 -21.68 -11.37 0.00
CA GLY A 735 -20.37 -10.83 -0.35
C GLY A 735 -19.66 -10.09 0.78
N TYR A 736 -20.24 -10.06 1.98
CA TYR A 736 -19.66 -9.46 3.17
C TYR A 736 -20.11 -10.17 4.44
N VAL A 737 -19.43 -9.93 5.55
CA VAL A 737 -19.88 -10.21 6.90
C VAL A 737 -20.15 -8.91 7.64
N GLU A 738 -21.09 -8.95 8.60
CA GLU A 738 -21.52 -7.78 9.36
C GLU A 738 -21.46 -8.06 10.86
N THR A 739 -20.97 -7.11 11.64
CA THR A 739 -21.06 -7.16 13.10
C THR A 739 -22.48 -6.87 13.56
N VAL A 740 -22.78 -7.14 14.84
CA VAL A 740 -24.10 -6.85 15.45
C VAL A 740 -24.52 -5.38 15.26
N PHE A 741 -23.57 -4.47 15.32
CA PHE A 741 -23.82 -3.04 15.20
C PHE A 741 -23.76 -2.51 13.77
N GLY A 742 -23.44 -3.37 12.76
CA GLY A 742 -23.55 -3.01 11.36
C GLY A 742 -22.22 -2.72 10.65
N ARG A 743 -21.06 -2.87 11.31
CA ARG A 743 -19.78 -2.76 10.59
C ARG A 743 -19.65 -3.91 9.62
N ARG A 744 -19.35 -3.61 8.35
CA ARG A 744 -19.21 -4.58 7.27
C ARG A 744 -17.76 -4.84 6.91
N LEU A 745 -17.42 -6.10 6.68
CA LEU A 745 -16.19 -6.53 6.04
C LEU A 745 -16.56 -7.19 4.71
N TYR A 746 -16.24 -6.54 3.61
CA TYR A 746 -16.47 -7.06 2.27
C TYR A 746 -15.42 -8.11 1.91
N LEU A 747 -15.88 -9.19 1.27
CA LEU A 747 -15.09 -10.38 0.93
C LEU A 747 -15.16 -10.64 -0.59
N PRO A 748 -14.51 -9.83 -1.45
CA PRO A 748 -14.62 -9.94 -2.90
C PRO A 748 -14.26 -11.33 -3.43
N GLU A 749 -13.32 -12.01 -2.75
CA GLU A 749 -12.81 -13.31 -3.16
C GLU A 749 -13.57 -14.52 -2.58
N ILE A 750 -14.64 -14.30 -1.78
CA ILE A 750 -15.38 -15.39 -1.11
C ILE A 750 -16.01 -16.38 -2.11
N ASN A 751 -16.34 -15.92 -3.30
CA ASN A 751 -16.89 -16.71 -4.40
C ASN A 751 -15.89 -16.96 -5.53
N SER A 752 -14.60 -16.67 -5.31
CA SER A 752 -13.54 -16.86 -6.31
C SER A 752 -13.50 -18.33 -6.78
N PRO A 753 -13.37 -18.59 -8.08
CA PRO A 753 -13.13 -19.94 -8.61
C PRO A 753 -11.77 -20.49 -8.14
N ASN A 754 -10.82 -19.63 -7.80
CA ASN A 754 -9.51 -19.99 -7.27
C ASN A 754 -9.64 -20.44 -5.80
N GLY A 755 -9.37 -21.73 -5.54
CA GLY A 755 -9.48 -22.34 -4.21
C GLY A 755 -8.66 -21.63 -3.13
N PRO A 756 -7.36 -21.36 -3.32
CA PRO A 756 -6.54 -20.59 -2.38
C PRO A 756 -7.06 -19.19 -2.08
N ARG A 757 -7.51 -18.42 -3.08
CA ARG A 757 -8.09 -17.09 -2.88
C ARG A 757 -9.40 -17.16 -2.09
N ARG A 758 -10.28 -18.10 -2.46
CA ARG A 758 -11.53 -18.33 -1.71
C ARG A 758 -11.30 -18.76 -0.27
N ALA A 759 -10.23 -19.52 -0.01
CA ALA A 759 -9.88 -19.94 1.35
C ALA A 759 -9.27 -18.81 2.18
N GLY A 760 -8.63 -17.84 1.53
CA GLY A 760 -8.10 -16.64 2.20
C GLY A 760 -9.16 -15.60 2.54
N ALA A 761 -10.27 -15.57 1.79
CA ALA A 761 -11.43 -14.71 2.07
C ALA A 761 -12.27 -15.28 3.21
#